data_a171c5348a7b89e0e0eeeb00966cb4ea
#
_entry.id   a171c5348a7b89e0e0eeeb00966cb4ea
#
_cell.length_a   1.000
_cell.length_b   1.000
_cell.length_c   1.000
_cell.angle_alpha   90.00
_cell.angle_beta   90.00
_cell.angle_gamma   90.00
#
_symmetry.space_group_name_H-M   'P 1'
#
loop_
_entity.id
_entity.type
_entity.pdbx_description
1 polymer ?
#
loop_
_entity_poly.entity_id
_entity_poly.type
_entity_poly.pdbx_seq_one_letter_code
_entity_poly.pdbx_strand_id
1 'polypeptide(L)'
;MSWLSTISLAHRKLAALIFLLVLAFGAAVIPSIKQQVLPDLNLPVVGIVAADPGSSPAVVEQQIVEPLEAAVAGVAGIERTTSTSRQGAATVALFFTYGTDLTDAQAQVVTAVSKAAATLPTGVSPQVFVASTSDLPTLTLSVASSTMDQQELAGRVRSRVAPELERIDGVNEVTVSGERGRVVRVTPDPAKLAAAGLTVDALSAALAPLGRTRPAGTVSDDRSVISVQVGGPLAAPRDLEQLTVAPAAPGGDAGGRAARPVRLADVATVTVTEAPATSLTRTDGRPSLGVALTMGTGGSSAHISEQVHERLPDLRDALGEGAALTVVSDFGPSVRDSVQGLLVKGALGMVMAVLVIVLFLRSLRSTVVAAVSIPLSLVIALIVLWQQGLSLNVLTLGALTIAVGRVVDDSIVVLENIKRHLGYGTARAEAVRTGVREVAGAVTSSTLTTVAVFVPIMAVSGLVGELFTPFSLTVAVAMLASLVVSLTVIPVLAYWFLTPPPVGADPERFRREAEEAERNGWLQRRYVTVLHRSLAHRRRVLVFGVVTLLASVGLAGLLKTTFIGDEGGDTLTVTQRLAPGSGLGVTDAAAQRVEQVLSGLAEVESYQVTIGSAGGFGAAFSGAGVDTASFQVALAPDADPAATRDLLTERLAALTGVGDLTVGTGEAAQSLVQIALTGDDPAALRAATGTVVDALAGLPALRKVTSDLAEAAPQITVTADPARAGRYGLTDAVLAEVVGRAVQGRTVNTLTIGDARYDLVLDPGTDVPTSVDEVRALALTTPAGRVRLDQVATVDLVDAPTSRTRVDGEPTVTVTAEPAGTDTGAAGTAVREALDGVDLPAGVTWSLGGVNADQEEAFRQLGLAMAAAVALVCL
;
A
#
# COMPACT_ATOMS: atom_id res chain seq x y z
N MET A 1 43.41 7.24 -16.92
CA MET A 1 43.10 6.11 -15.98
C MET A 1 44.31 5.22 -15.70
N SER A 2 45.32 5.05 -16.57
CA SER A 2 46.52 4.24 -16.27
C SER A 2 47.42 4.75 -15.10
N TRP A 3 47.25 5.99 -14.65
CA TRP A 3 47.94 6.52 -13.45
C TRP A 3 47.49 5.82 -12.16
N LEU A 4 46.18 5.39 -12.08
CA LEU A 4 45.64 4.65 -10.95
C LEU A 4 46.42 3.33 -10.73
N SER A 5 46.64 2.59 -11.82
CA SER A 5 47.41 1.35 -11.74
C SER A 5 48.88 1.59 -11.34
N THR A 6 49.50 2.70 -11.77
CA THR A 6 50.86 3.06 -11.41
C THR A 6 50.99 3.39 -9.92
N ILE A 7 50.03 4.16 -9.38
CA ILE A 7 49.99 4.49 -7.95
C ILE A 7 49.71 3.24 -7.10
N SER A 8 48.73 2.40 -7.49
CA SER A 8 48.39 1.20 -6.74
C SER A 8 49.57 0.20 -6.72
N LEU A 9 50.33 0.08 -7.80
CA LEU A 9 51.54 -0.74 -7.86
C LEU A 9 52.68 -0.15 -7.02
N ALA A 10 52.86 1.17 -6.99
CA ALA A 10 53.87 1.83 -6.16
C ALA A 10 53.58 1.64 -4.67
N HIS A 11 52.31 1.74 -4.28
CA HIS A 11 51.81 1.59 -2.91
C HIS A 11 51.01 0.29 -2.67
N ARG A 12 51.47 -0.83 -3.26
CA ARG A 12 50.74 -2.11 -3.32
C ARG A 12 50.29 -2.64 -1.96
N LYS A 13 51.06 -2.43 -0.89
CA LYS A 13 50.69 -2.86 0.47
C LYS A 13 49.52 -2.00 1.01
N LEU A 14 49.55 -0.70 0.76
CA LEU A 14 48.49 0.23 1.15
C LEU A 14 47.22 -0.06 0.36
N ALA A 15 47.32 -0.28 -0.95
CA ALA A 15 46.17 -0.66 -1.79
C ALA A 15 45.48 -1.94 -1.26
N ALA A 16 46.26 -3.00 -0.98
CA ALA A 16 45.69 -4.23 -0.41
C ALA A 16 45.05 -4.02 0.97
N LEU A 17 45.64 -3.18 1.81
CA LEU A 17 45.05 -2.85 3.12
C LEU A 17 43.72 -2.14 2.99
N ILE A 18 43.62 -1.15 2.07
CA ILE A 18 42.36 -0.43 1.79
C ILE A 18 41.27 -1.40 1.33
N PHE A 19 41.61 -2.31 0.41
CA PHE A 19 40.61 -3.28 -0.09
C PHE A 19 40.17 -4.29 0.97
N LEU A 20 41.11 -4.75 1.81
CA LEU A 20 40.76 -5.62 2.92
C LEU A 20 39.84 -4.89 3.94
N LEU A 21 40.11 -3.61 4.16
CA LEU A 21 39.26 -2.75 5.01
C LEU A 21 37.88 -2.53 4.42
N VAL A 22 37.76 -2.32 3.10
CA VAL A 22 36.48 -2.23 2.39
C VAL A 22 35.67 -3.51 2.50
N LEU A 23 36.35 -4.69 2.35
CA LEU A 23 35.67 -5.98 2.53
C LEU A 23 35.21 -6.19 3.98
N ALA A 24 36.03 -5.84 4.96
CA ALA A 24 35.65 -5.95 6.38
C ALA A 24 34.50 -5.00 6.74
N PHE A 25 34.55 -3.76 6.26
CA PHE A 25 33.49 -2.78 6.46
C PHE A 25 32.19 -3.24 5.80
N GLY A 26 32.26 -3.71 4.54
CA GLY A 26 31.09 -4.21 3.85
C GLY A 26 30.46 -5.42 4.54
N ALA A 27 31.29 -6.36 5.04
CA ALA A 27 30.79 -7.50 5.80
C ALA A 27 30.06 -7.09 7.08
N ALA A 28 30.47 -5.98 7.71
CA ALA A 28 29.81 -5.42 8.88
C ALA A 28 28.51 -4.68 8.54
N VAL A 29 28.41 -4.08 7.34
CA VAL A 29 27.27 -3.28 6.89
C VAL A 29 26.14 -4.16 6.32
N ILE A 30 26.46 -5.28 5.64
CA ILE A 30 25.47 -6.15 4.99
C ILE A 30 24.29 -6.51 5.90
N PRO A 31 24.48 -6.92 7.17
CA PRO A 31 23.35 -7.25 8.05
C PRO A 31 22.45 -6.06 8.41
N SER A 32 22.93 -4.83 8.25
CA SER A 32 22.17 -3.62 8.57
C SER A 32 21.42 -3.02 7.36
N ILE A 33 21.54 -3.65 6.19
CA ILE A 33 20.77 -3.22 5.00
C ILE A 33 19.36 -3.74 5.14
N LYS A 34 18.38 -2.86 4.96
CA LYS A 34 16.94 -3.18 4.96
C LYS A 34 16.61 -4.25 3.94
N GLN A 35 15.74 -5.20 4.30
CA GLN A 35 15.29 -6.26 3.40
C GLN A 35 13.78 -6.16 3.21
N GLN A 36 13.36 -5.99 1.96
CA GLN A 36 11.97 -5.79 1.55
C GLN A 36 11.71 -6.53 0.23
N VAL A 37 10.45 -6.81 -0.12
CA VAL A 37 10.12 -7.36 -1.45
C VAL A 37 10.32 -6.28 -2.52
N LEU A 38 9.69 -5.14 -2.33
CA LEU A 38 9.76 -3.97 -3.20
C LEU A 38 10.51 -2.83 -2.49
N PRO A 39 11.07 -1.86 -3.21
CA PRO A 39 11.61 -0.65 -2.59
C PRO A 39 10.49 0.12 -1.86
N ASP A 40 10.86 0.97 -0.90
CA ASP A 40 9.92 1.91 -0.29
C ASP A 40 9.36 2.83 -1.38
N LEU A 41 8.10 2.65 -1.72
CA LEU A 41 7.41 3.48 -2.69
C LEU A 41 6.67 4.59 -1.92
N ASN A 42 7.20 5.77 -1.98
CA ASN A 42 6.47 6.95 -1.56
C ASN A 42 5.56 7.37 -2.72
N LEU A 43 4.32 6.91 -2.67
CA LEU A 43 3.32 7.36 -3.62
C LEU A 43 3.12 8.87 -3.40
N PRO A 44 3.21 9.70 -4.46
CA PRO A 44 3.04 11.14 -4.30
C PRO A 44 1.56 11.50 -4.09
N VAL A 45 0.96 10.92 -3.06
CA VAL A 45 -0.46 11.06 -2.74
C VAL A 45 -0.65 11.51 -1.31
N VAL A 46 -1.37 12.63 -1.17
CA VAL A 46 -1.88 13.08 0.12
C VAL A 46 -3.39 12.83 0.15
N GLY A 47 -3.85 12.06 1.11
CA GLY A 47 -5.25 11.75 1.31
C GLY A 47 -5.90 12.61 2.38
N ILE A 48 -7.18 12.93 2.17
CA ILE A 48 -8.05 13.55 3.16
C ILE A 48 -9.25 12.64 3.36
N VAL A 49 -9.55 12.27 4.59
CA VAL A 49 -10.73 11.50 4.95
C VAL A 49 -11.57 12.31 5.92
N ALA A 50 -12.86 12.37 5.65
CA ALA A 50 -13.82 13.02 6.54
C ALA A 50 -15.05 12.11 6.72
N ALA A 51 -15.48 11.93 7.97
CA ALA A 51 -16.65 11.14 8.31
C ALA A 51 -17.83 12.06 8.69
N ASP A 52 -19.01 11.76 8.14
CA ASP A 52 -20.28 12.38 8.48
C ASP A 52 -21.37 11.30 8.50
N PRO A 53 -21.41 10.50 9.59
CA PRO A 53 -22.29 9.32 9.66
C PRO A 53 -23.76 9.68 9.42
N GLY A 54 -24.39 8.94 8.50
CA GLY A 54 -25.81 9.14 8.14
C GLY A 54 -26.05 10.00 6.93
N SER A 55 -25.07 10.73 6.45
CA SER A 55 -25.21 11.55 5.23
C SER A 55 -25.17 10.69 3.98
N SER A 56 -26.04 11.03 3.00
CA SER A 56 -26.02 10.36 1.70
C SER A 56 -24.82 10.79 0.87
N PRO A 57 -24.40 10.01 -0.14
CA PRO A 57 -23.29 10.38 -1.02
C PRO A 57 -23.43 11.76 -1.66
N ALA A 58 -24.64 12.15 -2.03
CA ALA A 58 -24.93 13.48 -2.60
C ALA A 58 -24.69 14.62 -1.59
N VAL A 59 -25.08 14.41 -0.33
CA VAL A 59 -24.86 15.40 0.74
C VAL A 59 -23.38 15.50 1.09
N VAL A 60 -22.70 14.36 1.20
CA VAL A 60 -21.25 14.29 1.43
C VAL A 60 -20.49 15.00 0.31
N GLU A 61 -20.87 14.78 -0.95
CA GLU A 61 -20.28 15.48 -2.09
C GLU A 61 -20.42 17.01 -1.93
N GLN A 62 -21.64 17.49 -1.79
CA GLN A 62 -21.93 18.93 -1.79
C GLN A 62 -21.41 19.66 -0.55
N GLN A 63 -21.50 19.03 0.63
CA GLN A 63 -21.20 19.71 1.90
C GLN A 63 -19.79 19.47 2.42
N ILE A 64 -19.09 18.44 1.93
CA ILE A 64 -17.76 18.07 2.42
C ILE A 64 -16.75 18.06 1.28
N VAL A 65 -17.02 17.31 0.21
CA VAL A 65 -16.04 17.11 -0.87
C VAL A 65 -15.80 18.41 -1.64
N GLU A 66 -16.84 19.06 -2.15
CA GLU A 66 -16.70 20.32 -2.92
C GLU A 66 -15.99 21.43 -2.13
N PRO A 67 -16.30 21.69 -0.83
CA PRO A 67 -15.55 22.63 -0.01
C PRO A 67 -14.08 22.23 0.21
N LEU A 68 -13.79 20.93 0.36
CA LEU A 68 -12.41 20.46 0.51
C LEU A 68 -11.63 20.59 -0.80
N GLU A 69 -12.20 20.20 -1.95
CA GLU A 69 -11.60 20.39 -3.27
C GLU A 69 -11.27 21.87 -3.52
N ALA A 70 -12.22 22.76 -3.24
CA ALA A 70 -12.02 24.21 -3.38
C ALA A 70 -10.90 24.74 -2.48
N ALA A 71 -10.77 24.21 -1.26
CA ALA A 71 -9.73 24.62 -0.32
C ALA A 71 -8.33 24.19 -0.78
N VAL A 72 -8.19 23.01 -1.34
CA VAL A 72 -6.90 22.47 -1.76
C VAL A 72 -6.48 22.83 -3.18
N ALA A 73 -7.38 23.38 -3.99
CA ALA A 73 -7.11 23.76 -5.38
C ALA A 73 -5.93 24.74 -5.56
N GLY A 74 -5.58 25.48 -4.50
CA GLY A 74 -4.43 26.40 -4.50
C GLY A 74 -3.11 25.78 -4.03
N VAL A 75 -3.05 24.50 -3.68
CA VAL A 75 -1.82 23.84 -3.23
C VAL A 75 -0.95 23.54 -4.45
N ALA A 76 0.31 23.94 -4.38
CA ALA A 76 1.24 23.76 -5.49
C ALA A 76 1.65 22.29 -5.67
N GLY A 77 1.81 21.86 -6.92
CA GLY A 77 2.32 20.53 -7.26
C GLY A 77 1.25 19.45 -7.38
N ILE A 78 -0.04 19.76 -7.16
CA ILE A 78 -1.14 18.83 -7.43
C ILE A 78 -1.25 18.65 -8.95
N GLU A 79 -1.18 17.40 -9.38
CA GLU A 79 -1.33 16.98 -10.77
C GLU A 79 -2.77 16.54 -11.06
N ARG A 80 -3.39 15.85 -10.09
CA ARG A 80 -4.74 15.33 -10.20
C ARG A 80 -5.38 15.22 -8.81
N THR A 81 -6.67 15.50 -8.75
CA THR A 81 -7.50 15.30 -7.56
C THR A 81 -8.57 14.26 -7.87
N THR A 82 -8.69 13.24 -7.02
CA THR A 82 -9.77 12.26 -7.12
C THR A 82 -10.54 12.23 -5.80
N SER A 83 -11.83 12.49 -5.87
CA SER A 83 -12.68 12.53 -4.69
C SER A 83 -13.77 11.48 -4.79
N THR A 84 -14.03 10.79 -3.69
CA THR A 84 -15.10 9.79 -3.59
C THR A 84 -15.98 10.11 -2.39
N SER A 85 -17.27 10.30 -2.68
CA SER A 85 -18.32 10.50 -1.70
C SER A 85 -19.10 9.20 -1.53
N ARG A 86 -19.15 8.68 -0.32
CA ARG A 86 -19.90 7.48 0.06
C ARG A 86 -20.90 7.82 1.18
N GLN A 87 -21.75 6.86 1.52
CA GLN A 87 -22.64 7.04 2.66
C GLN A 87 -21.83 7.26 3.94
N GLY A 88 -21.94 8.47 4.50
CA GLY A 88 -21.28 8.85 5.75
C GLY A 88 -19.79 9.09 5.68
N ALA A 89 -19.15 9.10 4.50
CA ALA A 89 -17.71 9.27 4.37
C ALA A 89 -17.31 9.97 3.06
N ALA A 90 -16.35 10.88 3.17
CA ALA A 90 -15.65 11.52 2.08
C ALA A 90 -14.17 11.09 2.05
N THR A 91 -13.64 10.83 0.87
CA THR A 91 -12.22 10.61 0.64
C THR A 91 -11.77 11.50 -0.51
N VAL A 92 -10.74 12.32 -0.31
CA VAL A 92 -10.12 13.14 -1.34
C VAL A 92 -8.65 12.74 -1.46
N ALA A 93 -8.25 12.22 -2.60
CA ALA A 93 -6.87 11.84 -2.92
C ALA A 93 -6.25 12.90 -3.83
N LEU A 94 -5.17 13.51 -3.38
CA LEU A 94 -4.41 14.53 -4.07
C LEU A 94 -3.11 13.90 -4.61
N PHE A 95 -3.02 13.74 -5.90
CA PHE A 95 -1.84 13.21 -6.58
C PHE A 95 -0.91 14.36 -6.93
N PHE A 96 0.31 14.29 -6.42
CA PHE A 96 1.34 15.28 -6.67
C PHE A 96 2.31 14.82 -7.75
N THR A 97 2.99 15.76 -8.38
CA THR A 97 4.08 15.43 -9.29
C THR A 97 5.19 14.67 -8.55
N TYR A 98 5.73 13.63 -9.17
CA TYR A 98 6.83 12.86 -8.58
C TYR A 98 8.04 13.75 -8.27
N GLY A 99 8.63 13.55 -7.08
CA GLY A 99 9.73 14.36 -6.57
C GLY A 99 9.30 15.56 -5.73
N THR A 100 7.98 15.76 -5.52
CA THR A 100 7.46 16.73 -4.56
C THR A 100 7.81 16.29 -3.14
N ASP A 101 8.24 17.23 -2.30
CA ASP A 101 8.40 16.98 -0.87
C ASP A 101 7.02 16.80 -0.22
N LEU A 102 6.69 15.54 0.09
CA LEU A 102 5.37 15.19 0.64
C LEU A 102 5.16 15.73 2.06
N THR A 103 6.23 16.00 2.81
CA THR A 103 6.13 16.61 4.14
C THR A 103 5.63 18.05 4.03
N ASP A 104 6.22 18.81 3.12
CA ASP A 104 5.79 20.19 2.85
C ASP A 104 4.40 20.20 2.19
N ALA A 105 4.11 19.30 1.27
CA ALA A 105 2.80 19.18 0.64
C ALA A 105 1.71 18.87 1.66
N GLN A 106 1.94 17.90 2.56
CA GLN A 106 1.02 17.57 3.65
C GLN A 106 0.77 18.78 4.56
N ALA A 107 1.81 19.52 4.93
CA ALA A 107 1.67 20.70 5.77
C ALA A 107 0.80 21.79 5.10
N GLN A 108 0.96 21.98 3.79
CA GLN A 108 0.13 22.92 3.02
C GLN A 108 -1.33 22.44 2.95
N VAL A 109 -1.56 21.15 2.70
CA VAL A 109 -2.90 20.54 2.67
C VAL A 109 -3.58 20.66 4.04
N VAL A 110 -2.88 20.31 5.14
CA VAL A 110 -3.39 20.48 6.52
C VAL A 110 -3.80 21.93 6.79
N THR A 111 -2.99 22.89 6.34
CA THR A 111 -3.29 24.32 6.48
C THR A 111 -4.54 24.71 5.68
N ALA A 112 -4.68 24.24 4.45
CA ALA A 112 -5.83 24.51 3.58
C ALA A 112 -7.12 23.90 4.17
N VAL A 113 -7.08 22.63 4.58
CA VAL A 113 -8.19 21.91 5.21
C VAL A 113 -8.62 22.56 6.52
N SER A 114 -7.66 23.01 7.35
CA SER A 114 -7.97 23.70 8.61
C SER A 114 -8.70 25.03 8.38
N LYS A 115 -8.42 25.73 7.30
CA LYS A 115 -9.16 26.94 6.90
C LYS A 115 -10.57 26.62 6.45
N ALA A 116 -10.74 25.50 5.74
CA ALA A 116 -12.06 25.06 5.26
C ALA A 116 -12.93 24.47 6.39
N ALA A 117 -12.36 24.10 7.52
CA ALA A 117 -13.10 23.47 8.63
C ALA A 117 -14.28 24.33 9.15
N ALA A 118 -14.20 25.65 9.02
CA ALA A 118 -15.30 26.56 9.38
C ALA A 118 -16.50 26.48 8.42
N THR A 119 -16.34 25.98 7.21
CA THR A 119 -17.40 25.86 6.19
C THR A 119 -18.03 24.46 6.18
N LEU A 120 -17.39 23.48 6.85
CA LEU A 120 -17.87 22.11 6.93
C LEU A 120 -19.02 21.97 7.95
N PRO A 121 -19.87 20.93 7.81
CA PRO A 121 -20.90 20.62 8.80
C PRO A 121 -20.33 20.43 10.19
N THR A 122 -21.11 20.81 11.20
CA THR A 122 -20.70 20.70 12.62
C THR A 122 -20.45 19.24 13.00
N GLY A 123 -19.25 18.95 13.49
CA GLY A 123 -18.84 17.60 13.90
C GLY A 123 -17.96 16.87 12.88
N VAL A 124 -17.87 17.37 11.65
CA VAL A 124 -16.96 16.83 10.65
C VAL A 124 -15.53 17.29 10.93
N SER A 125 -14.62 16.35 11.07
CA SER A 125 -13.17 16.61 11.32
C SER A 125 -12.34 15.87 10.28
N PRO A 126 -11.93 16.55 9.19
CA PRO A 126 -11.09 15.93 8.18
C PRO A 126 -9.72 15.52 8.73
N GLN A 127 -9.24 14.34 8.36
CA GLN A 127 -7.91 13.84 8.66
C GLN A 127 -7.08 13.84 7.39
N VAL A 128 -5.84 14.34 7.48
CA VAL A 128 -4.89 14.39 6.36
C VAL A 128 -3.74 13.44 6.62
N PHE A 129 -3.40 12.63 5.65
CA PHE A 129 -2.32 11.65 5.73
C PHE A 129 -1.60 11.55 4.37
N VAL A 130 -0.38 11.02 4.39
CA VAL A 130 0.39 10.69 3.19
C VAL A 130 0.25 9.20 2.95
N ALA A 131 -0.04 8.80 1.72
CA ALA A 131 -0.13 7.39 1.37
C ALA A 131 1.27 6.78 1.19
N SER A 132 1.53 5.68 1.89
CA SER A 132 2.77 4.92 1.76
C SER A 132 2.48 3.42 1.68
N THR A 133 3.30 2.69 0.97
CA THR A 133 3.25 1.22 0.98
C THR A 133 3.58 0.63 2.37
N SER A 134 4.24 1.40 3.23
CA SER A 134 4.50 1.01 4.61
C SER A 134 3.26 1.02 5.51
N ASP A 135 2.16 1.66 5.08
CA ASP A 135 0.89 1.64 5.82
C ASP A 135 0.11 0.33 5.62
N LEU A 136 0.54 -0.50 4.67
CA LEU A 136 0.00 -1.84 4.51
C LEU A 136 0.49 -2.77 5.63
N PRO A 137 -0.38 -3.64 6.16
CA PRO A 137 0.04 -4.58 7.21
C PRO A 137 1.14 -5.52 6.72
N THR A 138 2.28 -5.51 7.40
CA THR A 138 3.40 -6.42 7.15
C THR A 138 3.15 -7.81 7.76
N LEU A 139 2.42 -7.84 8.87
CA LEU A 139 2.07 -9.07 9.58
C LEU A 139 0.71 -8.89 10.24
N THR A 140 -0.14 -9.91 10.13
CA THR A 140 -1.46 -9.95 10.76
C THR A 140 -1.56 -11.17 11.66
N LEU A 141 -1.91 -10.93 12.92
CA LEU A 141 -2.18 -11.97 13.91
C LEU A 141 -3.70 -12.05 14.17
N SER A 142 -4.15 -13.25 14.42
CA SER A 142 -5.47 -13.51 14.96
C SER A 142 -5.38 -13.87 16.45
N VAL A 143 -6.26 -13.28 17.24
CA VAL A 143 -6.38 -13.62 18.66
C VAL A 143 -7.81 -14.09 18.94
N ALA A 144 -7.94 -15.34 19.37
CA ALA A 144 -9.21 -15.94 19.74
C ALA A 144 -9.15 -16.48 21.18
N SER A 145 -10.27 -16.55 21.87
CA SER A 145 -10.34 -17.18 23.21
C SER A 145 -11.56 -18.06 23.32
N SER A 146 -11.38 -19.19 24.02
CA SER A 146 -12.49 -20.09 24.43
C SER A 146 -13.03 -19.79 25.79
N THR A 147 -12.33 -18.97 26.58
CA THR A 147 -12.63 -18.75 28.02
C THR A 147 -12.99 -17.30 28.33
N MET A 148 -12.57 -16.36 27.50
CA MET A 148 -12.80 -14.92 27.66
C MET A 148 -13.83 -14.42 26.67
N ASP A 149 -14.60 -13.42 27.04
CA ASP A 149 -15.40 -12.66 26.09
C ASP A 149 -14.50 -11.77 25.19
N GLN A 150 -15.07 -11.32 24.08
CA GLN A 150 -14.31 -10.56 23.08
C GLN A 150 -13.79 -9.21 23.62
N GLN A 151 -14.49 -8.62 24.60
CA GLN A 151 -14.09 -7.35 25.22
C GLN A 151 -12.94 -7.53 26.21
N GLU A 152 -12.98 -8.58 27.04
CA GLU A 152 -11.89 -8.91 27.94
C GLU A 152 -10.64 -9.25 27.15
N LEU A 153 -10.81 -10.02 26.06
CA LEU A 153 -9.73 -10.36 25.14
C LEU A 153 -9.11 -9.10 24.53
N ALA A 154 -9.94 -8.19 24.01
CA ALA A 154 -9.47 -6.91 23.43
C ALA A 154 -8.74 -6.05 24.48
N GLY A 155 -9.23 -6.00 25.69
CA GLY A 155 -8.55 -5.32 26.80
C GLY A 155 -7.16 -5.89 27.09
N ARG A 156 -7.02 -7.23 27.08
CA ARG A 156 -5.71 -7.89 27.26
C ARG A 156 -4.78 -7.68 26.08
N VAL A 157 -5.31 -7.76 24.85
CA VAL A 157 -4.52 -7.49 23.64
C VAL A 157 -3.94 -6.08 23.71
N ARG A 158 -4.77 -5.06 23.99
CA ARG A 158 -4.30 -3.67 24.05
C ARG A 158 -3.33 -3.38 25.19
N SER A 159 -3.52 -4.02 26.34
CA SER A 159 -2.69 -3.71 27.52
C SER A 159 -1.39 -4.52 27.58
N ARG A 160 -1.33 -5.70 26.92
CA ARG A 160 -0.19 -6.62 27.07
C ARG A 160 0.47 -7.00 25.74
N VAL A 161 -0.32 -7.17 24.66
CA VAL A 161 0.21 -7.64 23.38
C VAL A 161 0.64 -6.46 22.51
N ALA A 162 -0.25 -5.50 22.26
CA ALA A 162 0.05 -4.37 21.38
C ALA A 162 1.29 -3.58 21.82
N PRO A 163 1.49 -3.22 23.12
CA PRO A 163 2.69 -2.50 23.53
C PRO A 163 4.00 -3.28 23.37
N GLU A 164 3.97 -4.61 23.46
CA GLU A 164 5.15 -5.44 23.22
C GLU A 164 5.50 -5.54 21.72
N LEU A 165 4.46 -5.56 20.87
CA LEU A 165 4.64 -5.52 19.42
C LEU A 165 5.11 -4.14 18.92
N GLU A 166 4.60 -3.05 19.50
CA GLU A 166 5.03 -1.68 19.21
C GLU A 166 6.49 -1.39 19.57
N ARG A 167 7.07 -2.17 20.50
CA ARG A 167 8.50 -2.04 20.87
C ARG A 167 9.46 -2.73 19.89
N ILE A 168 8.94 -3.48 18.93
CA ILE A 168 9.75 -4.12 17.90
C ILE A 168 10.30 -3.02 16.98
N ASP A 169 11.61 -3.01 16.79
CA ASP A 169 12.25 -2.05 15.91
C ASP A 169 11.73 -2.17 14.47
N GLY A 170 11.30 -1.06 13.92
CA GLY A 170 10.70 -1.00 12.58
C GLY A 170 9.17 -1.14 12.54
N VAL A 171 8.49 -1.41 13.64
CA VAL A 171 7.01 -1.34 13.72
C VAL A 171 6.59 0.12 13.84
N ASN A 172 5.61 0.53 13.05
CA ASN A 172 5.01 1.87 13.08
C ASN A 172 3.78 1.91 13.98
N GLU A 173 2.84 1.03 13.72
CA GLU A 173 1.54 0.99 14.41
C GLU A 173 1.06 -0.44 14.56
N VAL A 174 0.36 -0.70 15.66
CA VAL A 174 -0.34 -1.96 15.92
C VAL A 174 -1.83 -1.67 16.02
N THR A 175 -2.60 -2.10 15.04
CA THR A 175 -4.06 -1.90 14.98
C THR A 175 -4.79 -3.15 15.43
N VAL A 176 -5.79 -2.98 16.30
CA VAL A 176 -6.67 -4.09 16.76
C VAL A 176 -8.03 -3.93 16.13
N SER A 177 -8.49 -4.94 15.41
CA SER A 177 -9.79 -4.98 14.73
C SER A 177 -10.70 -6.09 15.28
N GLY A 178 -11.99 -6.02 14.95
CA GLY A 178 -13.00 -7.00 15.40
C GLY A 178 -13.55 -6.72 16.79
N GLU A 179 -13.16 -5.63 17.42
CA GLU A 179 -13.64 -5.22 18.72
C GLU A 179 -14.92 -4.40 18.61
N ARG A 180 -15.84 -4.59 19.55
CA ARG A 180 -17.02 -3.73 19.69
C ARG A 180 -16.76 -2.69 20.78
N GLY A 181 -16.95 -1.42 20.42
CA GLY A 181 -16.90 -0.32 21.39
C GLY A 181 -17.95 -0.48 22.48
N ARG A 182 -17.66 0.04 23.66
CA ARG A 182 -18.67 0.13 24.74
C ARG A 182 -19.41 1.44 24.63
N VAL A 183 -20.74 1.36 24.73
CA VAL A 183 -21.63 2.51 24.70
C VAL A 183 -22.41 2.57 26.00
N VAL A 184 -22.41 3.75 26.62
CA VAL A 184 -23.36 4.05 27.67
C VAL A 184 -24.58 4.67 27.00
N ARG A 185 -25.65 3.91 26.96
CA ARG A 185 -26.92 4.32 26.37
C ARG A 185 -27.79 4.94 27.45
N VAL A 186 -28.20 6.19 27.21
CA VAL A 186 -29.15 6.91 28.03
C VAL A 186 -30.48 6.99 27.29
N THR A 187 -31.48 6.24 27.73
CA THR A 187 -32.81 6.22 27.11
C THR A 187 -33.77 7.05 27.98
N PRO A 188 -34.14 8.27 27.55
CA PRO A 188 -35.03 9.14 28.29
C PRO A 188 -36.46 8.60 28.23
N ASP A 189 -37.20 8.75 29.34
CA ASP A 189 -38.61 8.50 29.41
C ASP A 189 -39.37 9.82 29.10
N PRO A 190 -40.04 9.93 27.95
CA PRO A 190 -40.70 11.19 27.55
C PRO A 190 -41.73 11.71 28.52
N ALA A 191 -42.46 10.80 29.23
CA ALA A 191 -43.46 11.17 30.18
C ALA A 191 -42.84 11.75 31.46
N LYS A 192 -41.75 11.14 31.91
CA LYS A 192 -41.04 11.60 33.13
C LYS A 192 -40.27 12.88 32.85
N LEU A 193 -39.68 13.03 31.67
CA LEU A 193 -39.05 14.30 31.23
C LEU A 193 -40.07 15.45 31.22
N ALA A 194 -41.22 15.24 30.58
CA ALA A 194 -42.29 16.26 30.54
C ALA A 194 -42.79 16.61 31.92
N ALA A 195 -43.00 15.62 32.84
CA ALA A 195 -43.38 15.85 34.20
C ALA A 195 -42.33 16.62 35.02
N ALA A 196 -41.05 16.46 34.69
CA ALA A 196 -39.92 17.21 35.27
C ALA A 196 -39.70 18.58 34.65
N GLY A 197 -40.45 18.94 33.59
CA GLY A 197 -40.26 20.18 32.84
C GLY A 197 -38.93 20.23 32.04
N LEU A 198 -38.39 19.10 31.69
CA LEU A 198 -37.14 18.94 30.97
C LEU A 198 -37.39 18.53 29.51
N THR A 199 -36.50 19.01 28.63
CA THR A 199 -36.45 18.59 27.23
C THR A 199 -35.28 17.66 27.00
N VAL A 200 -35.29 16.90 25.92
CA VAL A 200 -34.16 16.02 25.52
C VAL A 200 -32.91 16.86 25.26
N ASP A 201 -33.09 18.09 24.75
CA ASP A 201 -31.95 19.01 24.54
C ASP A 201 -31.33 19.50 25.83
N ALA A 202 -32.15 19.79 26.86
CA ALA A 202 -31.66 20.11 28.20
C ALA A 202 -30.89 18.95 28.83
N LEU A 203 -31.36 17.72 28.60
CA LEU A 203 -30.67 16.51 29.03
C LEU A 203 -29.34 16.33 28.29
N SER A 204 -29.33 16.50 26.95
CA SER A 204 -28.12 16.47 26.14
C SER A 204 -27.08 17.50 26.59
N ALA A 205 -27.51 18.73 26.84
CA ALA A 205 -26.66 19.83 27.33
C ALA A 205 -26.07 19.55 28.72
N ALA A 206 -26.80 18.85 29.59
CA ALA A 206 -26.31 18.43 30.90
C ALA A 206 -25.30 17.29 30.82
N LEU A 207 -25.44 16.39 29.84
CA LEU A 207 -24.58 15.24 29.63
C LEU A 207 -23.28 15.57 28.85
N ALA A 208 -23.30 16.58 27.98
CA ALA A 208 -22.19 16.97 27.13
C ALA A 208 -20.87 17.33 27.88
N PRO A 209 -20.90 18.01 29.03
CA PRO A 209 -19.69 18.39 29.75
C PRO A 209 -19.12 17.31 30.69
N LEU A 210 -19.75 16.15 30.80
CA LEU A 210 -19.37 15.12 31.75
C LEU A 210 -17.99 14.52 31.52
N GLY A 211 -17.35 14.07 32.58
CA GLY A 211 -16.02 13.44 32.52
C GLY A 211 -14.90 14.41 32.20
N ARG A 212 -15.18 15.71 32.06
CA ARG A 212 -14.18 16.75 31.81
C ARG A 212 -13.97 17.60 33.06
N THR A 213 -12.72 17.72 33.45
CA THR A 213 -12.31 18.69 34.47
C THR A 213 -12.26 20.08 33.84
N ARG A 214 -12.94 21.05 34.47
CA ARG A 214 -12.95 22.44 34.00
C ARG A 214 -12.14 23.33 34.95
N PRO A 215 -11.21 24.15 34.43
CA PRO A 215 -10.55 25.13 35.28
C PRO A 215 -11.58 26.18 35.76
N ALA A 216 -11.64 26.40 37.05
CA ALA A 216 -12.53 27.41 37.69
C ALA A 216 -11.76 28.66 38.12
N GLY A 217 -10.48 28.76 37.81
CA GLY A 217 -9.61 29.87 38.15
C GLY A 217 -8.50 29.49 39.10
N THR A 218 -7.88 30.50 39.70
CA THR A 218 -6.80 30.30 40.68
C THR A 218 -7.11 31.09 41.95
N VAL A 219 -6.84 30.49 43.09
CA VAL A 219 -6.81 31.16 44.37
C VAL A 219 -5.34 31.36 44.73
N SER A 220 -4.96 32.65 44.96
CA SER A 220 -3.60 32.97 45.36
C SER A 220 -3.59 33.55 46.78
N ASP A 221 -2.66 33.09 47.59
CA ASP A 221 -2.25 33.73 48.82
C ASP A 221 -0.81 34.26 48.69
N ASP A 222 -0.26 34.86 49.73
CA ASP A 222 1.09 35.43 49.72
C ASP A 222 2.21 34.39 49.48
N ARG A 223 1.92 33.08 49.46
CA ARG A 223 2.89 32.01 49.38
C ARG A 223 2.65 31.04 48.23
N SER A 224 1.41 30.93 47.70
CA SER A 224 1.04 29.93 46.70
C SER A 224 -0.06 30.40 45.77
N VAL A 225 -0.03 29.88 44.54
CA VAL A 225 -1.11 30.01 43.58
C VAL A 225 -1.68 28.60 43.39
N ILE A 226 -2.93 28.42 43.81
CA ILE A 226 -3.62 27.12 43.78
C ILE A 226 -4.64 27.17 42.65
N SER A 227 -4.54 26.24 41.68
CA SER A 227 -5.55 26.10 40.63
C SER A 227 -6.81 25.42 41.17
N VAL A 228 -7.96 25.99 40.86
CA VAL A 228 -9.24 25.44 41.21
C VAL A 228 -9.81 24.73 39.98
N GLN A 229 -10.14 23.47 40.14
CA GLN A 229 -10.73 22.64 39.10
C GLN A 229 -12.10 22.14 39.59
N VAL A 230 -13.08 22.10 38.68
CA VAL A 230 -14.43 21.59 38.93
C VAL A 230 -14.73 20.47 37.96
N GLY A 231 -15.29 19.39 38.47
CA GLY A 231 -15.54 18.16 37.74
C GLY A 231 -14.44 17.15 37.99
N GLY A 232 -14.62 15.94 37.51
CA GLY A 232 -13.68 14.83 37.67
C GLY A 232 -14.07 13.62 36.83
N PRO A 233 -13.18 12.63 36.72
CA PRO A 233 -13.48 11.38 36.05
C PRO A 233 -14.61 10.64 36.78
N LEU A 234 -15.44 9.93 36.01
CA LEU A 234 -16.44 9.02 36.56
C LEU A 234 -15.76 7.71 36.95
N ALA A 235 -16.11 7.16 38.10
CA ALA A 235 -15.53 5.92 38.56
C ALA A 235 -16.26 4.68 38.00
N ALA A 236 -17.58 4.78 37.76
CA ALA A 236 -18.37 3.72 37.18
C ALA A 236 -19.54 4.30 36.35
N PRO A 237 -20.07 3.52 35.36
CA PRO A 237 -21.24 3.96 34.57
C PRO A 237 -22.48 4.28 35.42
N ARG A 238 -22.66 3.58 36.54
CA ARG A 238 -23.74 3.83 37.50
C ARG A 238 -23.69 5.19 38.19
N ASP A 239 -22.54 5.87 38.16
CA ASP A 239 -22.40 7.23 38.73
C ASP A 239 -23.20 8.24 37.89
N LEU A 240 -23.46 7.93 36.63
CA LEU A 240 -24.31 8.71 35.75
C LEU A 240 -25.76 8.73 36.22
N GLU A 241 -26.27 7.65 36.81
CA GLU A 241 -27.64 7.56 37.30
C GLU A 241 -27.92 8.58 38.41
N GLN A 242 -26.89 8.91 39.21
CA GLN A 242 -26.99 9.83 40.32
C GLN A 242 -26.78 11.29 39.91
N LEU A 243 -26.48 11.55 38.65
CA LEU A 243 -26.24 12.91 38.14
C LEU A 243 -27.51 13.74 38.29
N THR A 244 -27.35 14.94 38.84
CA THR A 244 -28.43 15.93 38.89
C THR A 244 -28.53 16.69 37.59
N VAL A 245 -29.67 16.61 36.92
CA VAL A 245 -30.02 17.36 35.74
C VAL A 245 -30.88 18.55 36.16
N ALA A 246 -30.39 19.78 35.98
CA ALA A 246 -31.16 20.95 36.25
C ALA A 246 -32.27 21.11 35.18
N PRO A 247 -33.51 21.44 35.56
CA PRO A 247 -34.53 21.77 34.59
C PRO A 247 -34.15 23.00 33.80
N ALA A 248 -34.51 23.06 32.52
CA ALA A 248 -34.39 24.28 31.76
C ALA A 248 -35.15 25.39 32.42
N ALA A 249 -34.58 26.58 32.52
CA ALA A 249 -35.27 27.72 33.09
C ALA A 249 -36.54 27.99 32.27
N PRO A 250 -37.75 28.03 32.89
CA PRO A 250 -38.96 28.34 32.14
C PRO A 250 -38.83 29.75 31.56
N GLY A 251 -39.04 29.89 30.28
CA GLY A 251 -39.16 31.18 29.63
C GLY A 251 -40.33 31.94 30.28
N GLY A 252 -40.01 33.01 30.92
CA GLY A 252 -40.80 34.07 31.49
C GLY A 252 -42.18 33.71 32.13
N ASP A 253 -42.33 34.14 33.39
CA ASP A 253 -43.56 34.24 34.18
C ASP A 253 -44.16 32.97 34.76
N ALA A 254 -43.85 32.70 35.97
CA ALA A 254 -44.76 32.58 37.11
C ALA A 254 -44.12 31.92 38.34
N GLY A 255 -44.04 32.63 39.43
CA GLY A 255 -44.08 32.06 40.77
C GLY A 255 -42.96 31.12 41.18
N GLY A 256 -41.83 31.62 41.54
CA GLY A 256 -40.84 31.22 42.57
C GLY A 256 -40.87 29.79 43.17
N ARG A 257 -41.04 28.73 42.39
CA ARG A 257 -40.67 27.35 42.87
C ARG A 257 -39.25 27.07 42.42
N ALA A 258 -38.34 27.02 43.38
CA ALA A 258 -37.02 26.49 43.15
C ALA A 258 -37.14 25.11 42.43
N ALA A 259 -36.58 25.05 41.23
CA ALA A 259 -36.59 23.82 40.44
C ALA A 259 -35.95 22.69 41.34
N ARG A 260 -36.73 21.63 41.62
CA ARG A 260 -36.16 20.48 42.38
C ARG A 260 -35.07 19.84 41.52
N PRO A 261 -33.93 19.54 42.13
CA PRO A 261 -32.89 18.81 41.40
C PRO A 261 -33.46 17.42 41.02
N VAL A 262 -33.44 17.12 39.74
CA VAL A 262 -33.90 15.86 39.18
C VAL A 262 -32.67 15.03 38.86
N ARG A 263 -32.64 13.78 39.32
CA ARG A 263 -31.56 12.84 38.97
C ARG A 263 -31.78 12.23 37.57
N LEU A 264 -30.71 11.84 36.91
CA LEU A 264 -30.79 11.18 35.62
C LEU A 264 -31.66 9.90 35.70
N ALA A 265 -31.50 9.09 36.74
CA ALA A 265 -32.31 7.88 37.00
C ALA A 265 -33.80 8.16 37.12
N ASP A 266 -34.21 9.36 37.50
CA ASP A 266 -35.61 9.74 37.65
C ASP A 266 -36.30 9.93 36.29
N VAL A 267 -35.53 10.28 35.24
CA VAL A 267 -36.04 10.72 33.91
C VAL A 267 -35.52 9.88 32.75
N ALA A 268 -34.51 9.04 32.99
CA ALA A 268 -33.91 8.19 31.95
C ALA A 268 -33.39 6.86 32.51
N THR A 269 -33.29 5.87 31.68
CA THR A 269 -32.60 4.60 31.97
C THR A 269 -31.18 4.64 31.41
N VAL A 270 -30.22 4.27 32.25
CA VAL A 270 -28.80 4.19 31.85
C VAL A 270 -28.42 2.73 31.70
N THR A 271 -27.98 2.33 30.53
CA THR A 271 -27.53 0.96 30.28
C THR A 271 -26.18 0.95 29.61
N VAL A 272 -25.30 0.02 29.96
CA VAL A 272 -24.05 -0.22 29.26
C VAL A 272 -24.29 -1.34 28.27
N THR A 273 -24.10 -1.05 27.01
CA THR A 273 -24.29 -2.00 25.90
C THR A 273 -23.06 -1.97 24.98
N GLU A 274 -22.95 -2.97 24.13
CA GLU A 274 -22.00 -2.90 23.02
C GLU A 274 -22.52 -1.96 21.94
N ALA A 275 -21.60 -1.26 21.29
CA ALA A 275 -21.93 -0.52 20.08
C ALA A 275 -22.46 -1.47 19.00
N PRO A 276 -23.36 -1.01 18.10
CA PRO A 276 -23.68 -1.79 16.93
C PRO A 276 -22.42 -2.22 16.20
N ALA A 277 -22.33 -3.49 15.83
CA ALA A 277 -21.18 -4.00 15.12
C ALA A 277 -21.08 -3.30 13.73
N THR A 278 -19.96 -2.70 13.46
CA THR A 278 -19.59 -2.16 12.14
C THR A 278 -18.67 -3.11 11.38
N SER A 279 -18.04 -4.04 12.11
CA SER A 279 -17.22 -5.09 11.55
C SER A 279 -17.31 -6.36 12.40
N LEU A 280 -17.06 -7.50 11.77
CA LEU A 280 -16.95 -8.80 12.42
C LEU A 280 -15.68 -9.48 11.93
N THR A 281 -14.93 -10.09 12.86
CA THR A 281 -13.72 -10.87 12.51
C THR A 281 -13.86 -12.27 13.08
N ARG A 282 -13.58 -13.29 12.25
CA ARG A 282 -13.51 -14.69 12.65
C ARG A 282 -12.26 -15.34 12.05
N THR A 283 -11.71 -16.29 12.77
CA THR A 283 -10.63 -17.15 12.29
C THR A 283 -11.03 -18.60 12.46
N ASP A 284 -10.97 -19.36 11.40
CA ASP A 284 -11.39 -20.77 11.36
C ASP A 284 -12.81 -20.96 11.94
N GLY A 285 -13.72 -20.06 11.56
CA GLY A 285 -15.13 -20.06 11.98
C GLY A 285 -15.39 -19.58 13.44
N ARG A 286 -14.35 -19.18 14.19
CA ARG A 286 -14.49 -18.72 15.58
C ARG A 286 -14.33 -17.19 15.67
N PRO A 287 -15.12 -16.51 16.49
CA PRO A 287 -14.94 -15.09 16.76
C PRO A 287 -13.51 -14.80 17.22
N SER A 288 -12.87 -13.84 16.59
CA SER A 288 -11.48 -13.46 16.86
C SER A 288 -11.28 -11.95 16.78
N LEU A 289 -10.13 -11.49 17.24
CA LEU A 289 -9.63 -10.15 17.01
C LEU A 289 -8.50 -10.23 15.99
N GLY A 290 -8.47 -9.29 15.05
CA GLY A 290 -7.32 -9.10 14.17
C GLY A 290 -6.33 -8.12 14.82
N VAL A 291 -5.05 -8.43 14.77
CA VAL A 291 -3.96 -7.54 15.19
C VAL A 291 -3.03 -7.36 13.99
N ALA A 292 -3.09 -6.19 13.39
CA ALA A 292 -2.32 -5.86 12.21
C ALA A 292 -1.13 -4.96 12.59
N LEU A 293 0.06 -5.32 12.13
CA LEU A 293 1.29 -4.56 12.32
C LEU A 293 1.66 -3.87 11.01
N THR A 294 1.81 -2.55 11.02
CA THR A 294 2.35 -1.78 9.91
C THR A 294 3.83 -1.49 10.13
N MET A 295 4.56 -1.34 9.05
CA MET A 295 6.00 -1.10 9.07
C MET A 295 6.28 0.41 8.97
N GLY A 296 7.19 0.90 9.80
CA GLY A 296 7.68 2.29 9.70
C GLY A 296 8.66 2.49 8.55
N THR A 297 8.82 3.74 8.14
CA THR A 297 9.85 4.11 7.18
C THR A 297 11.23 3.63 7.65
N GLY A 298 11.80 2.69 6.95
CA GLY A 298 13.08 2.11 7.33
C GLY A 298 13.03 0.79 8.08
N GLY A 299 11.84 0.26 8.31
CA GLY A 299 11.65 -1.08 8.86
C GLY A 299 12.06 -2.19 7.88
N SER A 300 12.17 -3.39 8.39
CA SER A 300 12.38 -4.61 7.61
C SER A 300 11.32 -5.63 7.96
N SER A 301 10.47 -5.99 6.98
CA SER A 301 9.40 -6.97 7.19
C SER A 301 9.94 -8.33 7.63
N ALA A 302 11.09 -8.75 7.10
CA ALA A 302 11.76 -9.97 7.53
C ALA A 302 12.20 -9.92 9.00
N HIS A 303 12.73 -8.77 9.47
CA HIS A 303 13.13 -8.57 10.86
C HIS A 303 11.94 -8.51 11.81
N ILE A 304 10.88 -7.76 11.44
CA ILE A 304 9.65 -7.68 12.23
C ILE A 304 9.05 -9.08 12.41
N SER A 305 8.93 -9.85 11.32
CA SER A 305 8.43 -11.22 11.36
C SER A 305 9.25 -12.09 12.32
N GLU A 306 10.58 -12.09 12.21
CA GLU A 306 11.46 -12.85 13.09
C GLU A 306 11.26 -12.49 14.56
N GLN A 307 11.23 -11.19 14.87
CA GLN A 307 11.05 -10.70 16.23
C GLN A 307 9.65 -11.01 16.79
N VAL A 308 8.61 -10.99 15.95
CA VAL A 308 7.27 -11.42 16.36
C VAL A 308 7.26 -12.92 16.67
N HIS A 309 7.83 -13.76 15.79
CA HIS A 309 7.88 -15.20 15.99
C HIS A 309 8.65 -15.60 17.26
N GLU A 310 9.78 -14.91 17.55
CA GLU A 310 10.52 -15.12 18.80
C GLU A 310 9.68 -14.80 20.04
N ARG A 311 8.79 -13.80 19.98
CA ARG A 311 7.95 -13.37 21.09
C ARG A 311 6.59 -14.07 21.18
N LEU A 312 6.18 -14.83 20.15
CA LEU A 312 4.88 -15.51 20.15
C LEU A 312 4.61 -16.35 21.42
N PRO A 313 5.56 -17.14 21.96
CA PRO A 313 5.35 -17.88 23.18
C PRO A 313 5.01 -16.97 24.37
N ASP A 314 5.81 -15.89 24.56
CA ASP A 314 5.63 -14.95 25.67
C ASP A 314 4.30 -14.17 25.55
N LEU A 315 3.92 -13.82 24.32
CA LEU A 315 2.66 -13.14 24.02
C LEU A 315 1.44 -14.06 24.29
N ARG A 316 1.56 -15.35 23.98
CA ARG A 316 0.53 -16.36 24.31
C ARG A 316 0.37 -16.50 25.82
N ASP A 317 1.48 -16.57 26.55
CA ASP A 317 1.46 -16.66 28.02
C ASP A 317 0.86 -15.38 28.63
N ALA A 318 1.14 -14.20 28.08
CA ALA A 318 0.59 -12.92 28.53
C ALA A 318 -0.93 -12.81 28.32
N LEU A 319 -1.48 -13.48 27.30
CA LEU A 319 -2.93 -13.54 27.06
C LEU A 319 -3.64 -14.46 28.07
N GLY A 320 -2.96 -15.52 28.53
CA GLY A 320 -3.47 -16.49 29.52
C GLY A 320 -4.12 -17.73 28.91
N GLU A 321 -4.50 -18.66 29.77
CA GLU A 321 -5.07 -19.96 29.37
C GLU A 321 -6.34 -19.81 28.53
N GLY A 322 -6.45 -20.61 27.49
CA GLY A 322 -7.60 -20.64 26.57
C GLY A 322 -7.57 -19.57 25.46
N ALA A 323 -6.54 -18.71 25.42
CA ALA A 323 -6.31 -17.81 24.30
C ALA A 323 -5.39 -18.46 23.26
N ALA A 324 -5.77 -18.33 21.98
CA ALA A 324 -4.98 -18.73 20.84
C ALA A 324 -4.49 -17.48 20.11
N LEU A 325 -3.20 -17.43 19.81
CA LEU A 325 -2.56 -16.40 18.98
C LEU A 325 -1.99 -17.10 17.75
N THR A 326 -2.54 -16.78 16.58
CA THR A 326 -2.19 -17.42 15.30
C THR A 326 -1.72 -16.35 14.33
N VAL A 327 -0.68 -16.64 13.55
CA VAL A 327 -0.25 -15.82 12.43
C VAL A 327 -1.17 -16.13 11.25
N VAL A 328 -1.82 -15.10 10.71
CA VAL A 328 -2.75 -15.22 9.58
C VAL A 328 -2.09 -14.84 8.27
N SER A 329 -1.31 -13.77 8.30
CA SER A 329 -0.54 -13.29 7.15
C SER A 329 0.81 -12.80 7.63
N ASP A 330 1.87 -13.21 6.95
CA ASP A 330 3.24 -12.82 7.25
C ASP A 330 4.03 -12.70 5.94
N PHE A 331 4.43 -11.49 5.61
CA PHE A 331 5.26 -11.23 4.44
C PHE A 331 6.76 -11.48 4.68
N GLY A 332 7.19 -11.64 5.94
CA GLY A 332 8.59 -11.84 6.30
C GLY A 332 9.24 -13.08 5.68
N PRO A 333 8.63 -14.28 5.77
CA PRO A 333 9.12 -15.48 5.10
C PRO A 333 9.29 -15.30 3.59
N SER A 334 8.28 -14.79 2.89
CA SER A 334 8.34 -14.52 1.44
C SER A 334 9.50 -13.61 1.06
N VAL A 335 9.74 -12.53 1.85
CA VAL A 335 10.89 -11.64 1.66
C VAL A 335 12.18 -12.39 1.84
N ARG A 336 12.30 -13.17 2.90
CA ARG A 336 13.50 -13.97 3.21
C ARG A 336 13.78 -14.98 2.10
N ASP A 337 12.79 -15.71 1.66
CA ASP A 337 12.90 -16.72 0.60
C ASP A 337 13.25 -16.09 -0.74
N SER A 338 12.66 -14.96 -1.09
CA SER A 338 13.01 -14.17 -2.28
C SER A 338 14.47 -13.71 -2.23
N VAL A 339 14.90 -13.12 -1.12
CA VAL A 339 16.29 -12.69 -0.92
C VAL A 339 17.24 -13.89 -0.96
N GLN A 340 16.93 -14.96 -0.27
CA GLN A 340 17.76 -16.17 -0.24
C GLN A 340 17.81 -16.84 -1.61
N GLY A 341 16.69 -16.95 -2.31
CA GLY A 341 16.62 -17.48 -3.67
C GLY A 341 17.47 -16.69 -4.64
N LEU A 342 17.44 -15.35 -4.56
CA LEU A 342 18.29 -14.49 -5.39
C LEU A 342 19.76 -14.58 -5.02
N LEU A 343 20.09 -14.68 -3.73
CA LEU A 343 21.46 -14.93 -3.27
C LEU A 343 22.01 -16.26 -3.79
N VAL A 344 21.21 -17.34 -3.76
CA VAL A 344 21.58 -18.65 -4.31
C VAL A 344 21.78 -18.56 -5.82
N LYS A 345 20.86 -17.92 -6.56
CA LYS A 345 20.97 -17.69 -8.00
C LYS A 345 22.21 -16.85 -8.34
N GLY A 346 22.47 -15.80 -7.55
CA GLY A 346 23.67 -14.97 -7.67
C GLY A 346 24.96 -15.74 -7.40
N ALA A 347 24.98 -16.57 -6.35
CA ALA A 347 26.11 -17.45 -6.05
C ALA A 347 26.35 -18.49 -7.16
N LEU A 348 25.29 -19.08 -7.71
CA LEU A 348 25.40 -19.99 -8.85
C LEU A 348 25.96 -19.27 -10.08
N GLY A 349 25.49 -18.05 -10.35
CA GLY A 349 26.03 -17.18 -11.41
C GLY A 349 27.52 -16.89 -11.20
N MET A 350 27.94 -16.65 -9.95
CA MET A 350 29.34 -16.44 -9.59
C MET A 350 30.17 -17.73 -9.83
N VAL A 351 29.67 -18.89 -9.41
CA VAL A 351 30.35 -20.19 -9.66
C VAL A 351 30.50 -20.44 -11.15
N MET A 352 29.45 -20.20 -11.93
CA MET A 352 29.48 -20.32 -13.39
C MET A 352 30.49 -19.35 -14.02
N ALA A 353 30.53 -18.10 -13.56
CA ALA A 353 31.50 -17.12 -14.01
C ALA A 353 32.93 -17.58 -13.72
N VAL A 354 33.23 -18.06 -12.50
CA VAL A 354 34.54 -18.61 -12.13
C VAL A 354 34.91 -19.82 -12.98
N LEU A 355 33.96 -20.71 -13.25
CA LEU A 355 34.17 -21.88 -14.11
C LEU A 355 34.55 -21.46 -15.54
N VAL A 356 33.84 -20.47 -16.10
CA VAL A 356 34.17 -19.88 -17.41
C VAL A 356 35.58 -19.27 -17.39
N ILE A 357 35.94 -18.52 -16.33
CA ILE A 357 37.29 -17.97 -16.16
C ILE A 357 38.36 -19.05 -16.16
N VAL A 358 38.13 -20.16 -15.42
CA VAL A 358 39.06 -21.32 -15.41
C VAL A 358 39.27 -21.87 -16.82
N LEU A 359 38.18 -22.06 -17.56
CA LEU A 359 38.21 -22.59 -18.92
C LEU A 359 39.02 -21.70 -19.87
N PHE A 360 38.82 -20.37 -19.79
CA PHE A 360 39.50 -19.40 -20.65
C PHE A 360 40.95 -19.14 -20.25
N LEU A 361 41.20 -18.88 -18.97
CA LEU A 361 42.54 -18.55 -18.48
C LEU A 361 43.45 -19.77 -18.29
N ARG A 362 42.90 -20.96 -18.19
CA ARG A 362 43.63 -22.24 -17.98
C ARG A 362 44.67 -22.17 -16.88
N SER A 363 44.41 -21.40 -15.83
CA SER A 363 45.35 -21.13 -14.74
C SER A 363 44.57 -20.80 -13.47
N LEU A 364 44.64 -21.67 -12.47
CA LEU A 364 43.98 -21.46 -11.18
C LEU A 364 44.43 -20.18 -10.49
N ARG A 365 45.72 -19.81 -10.59
CA ARG A 365 46.23 -18.58 -9.98
C ARG A 365 45.62 -17.34 -10.63
N SER A 366 45.52 -17.30 -11.95
CA SER A 366 44.85 -16.21 -12.68
C SER A 366 43.38 -16.18 -12.36
N THR A 367 42.72 -17.31 -12.25
CA THR A 367 41.29 -17.41 -11.90
C THR A 367 41.03 -16.85 -10.51
N VAL A 368 41.84 -17.19 -9.49
CA VAL A 368 41.64 -16.64 -8.15
C VAL A 368 41.82 -15.14 -8.14
N VAL A 369 42.81 -14.60 -8.88
CA VAL A 369 43.01 -13.16 -8.99
C VAL A 369 41.79 -12.47 -9.61
N ALA A 370 41.25 -13.01 -10.69
CA ALA A 370 40.04 -12.44 -11.34
C ALA A 370 38.81 -12.60 -10.44
N ALA A 371 38.65 -13.75 -9.78
CA ALA A 371 37.48 -14.04 -8.94
C ALA A 371 37.32 -13.08 -7.73
N VAL A 372 38.44 -12.56 -7.21
CA VAL A 372 38.44 -11.57 -6.10
C VAL A 372 37.73 -10.28 -6.49
N SER A 373 37.70 -9.91 -7.79
CA SER A 373 37.04 -8.70 -8.24
C SER A 373 35.52 -8.74 -8.01
N ILE A 374 34.90 -9.92 -8.07
CA ILE A 374 33.45 -10.08 -7.95
C ILE A 374 32.97 -9.64 -6.55
N PRO A 375 33.39 -10.32 -5.45
CA PRO A 375 32.91 -9.93 -4.13
C PRO A 375 33.30 -8.50 -3.76
N LEU A 376 34.48 -8.04 -4.18
CA LEU A 376 34.90 -6.68 -3.87
C LEU A 376 34.05 -5.60 -4.54
N SER A 377 33.72 -5.77 -5.81
CA SER A 377 32.86 -4.82 -6.54
C SER A 377 31.43 -4.84 -6.02
N LEU A 378 30.90 -6.03 -5.68
CA LEU A 378 29.56 -6.16 -5.09
C LEU A 378 29.50 -5.54 -3.70
N VAL A 379 30.50 -5.75 -2.87
CA VAL A 379 30.57 -5.15 -1.53
C VAL A 379 30.62 -3.62 -1.62
N ILE A 380 31.37 -3.06 -2.56
CA ILE A 380 31.38 -1.60 -2.79
C ILE A 380 29.98 -1.12 -3.19
N ALA A 381 29.28 -1.85 -4.07
CA ALA A 381 27.91 -1.50 -4.46
C ALA A 381 26.96 -1.56 -3.26
N LEU A 382 27.06 -2.59 -2.42
CA LEU A 382 26.24 -2.72 -1.19
C LEU A 382 26.52 -1.60 -0.18
N ILE A 383 27.77 -1.16 -0.02
CA ILE A 383 28.11 -0.02 0.83
C ILE A 383 27.45 1.27 0.32
N VAL A 384 27.44 1.48 -1.00
CA VAL A 384 26.78 2.66 -1.59
C VAL A 384 25.27 2.58 -1.44
N LEU A 385 24.66 1.41 -1.66
CA LEU A 385 23.23 1.19 -1.40
C LEU A 385 22.86 1.55 0.04
N TRP A 386 23.61 1.04 1.00
CA TRP A 386 23.43 1.35 2.42
C TRP A 386 23.57 2.85 2.71
N GLN A 387 24.58 3.50 2.14
CA GLN A 387 24.80 4.95 2.32
C GLN A 387 23.64 5.80 1.75
N GLN A 388 23.05 5.35 0.67
CA GLN A 388 21.87 6.00 0.03
C GLN A 388 20.54 5.61 0.71
N GLY A 389 20.56 4.76 1.74
CA GLY A 389 19.35 4.30 2.44
C GLY A 389 18.48 3.34 1.62
N LEU A 390 19.02 2.78 0.52
CA LEU A 390 18.30 1.86 -0.34
C LEU A 390 18.24 0.45 0.27
N SER A 391 17.12 -0.26 0.00
CA SER A 391 16.89 -1.62 0.49
C SER A 391 17.45 -2.71 -0.45
N LEU A 392 17.74 -3.88 0.12
CA LEU A 392 17.89 -5.12 -0.62
C LEU A 392 16.50 -5.65 -0.96
N ASN A 393 16.13 -5.57 -2.21
CA ASN A 393 14.85 -6.02 -2.75
C ASN A 393 15.07 -6.82 -4.04
N VAL A 394 14.00 -7.35 -4.61
CA VAL A 394 14.06 -8.14 -5.85
C VAL A 394 14.77 -7.39 -6.97
N LEU A 395 14.54 -6.08 -7.10
CA LEU A 395 15.15 -5.27 -8.16
C LEU A 395 16.64 -5.03 -7.93
N THR A 396 17.03 -4.60 -6.72
CA THR A 396 18.46 -4.33 -6.41
C THR A 396 19.30 -5.59 -6.40
N LEU A 397 18.77 -6.72 -5.91
CA LEU A 397 19.44 -8.03 -5.97
C LEU A 397 19.50 -8.57 -7.41
N GLY A 398 18.45 -8.36 -8.20
CA GLY A 398 18.44 -8.63 -9.64
C GLY A 398 19.52 -7.83 -10.37
N ALA A 399 19.66 -6.54 -10.06
CA ALA A 399 20.71 -5.66 -10.55
C ALA A 399 22.13 -6.17 -10.22
N LEU A 400 22.35 -6.57 -8.95
CA LEU A 400 23.61 -7.16 -8.53
C LEU A 400 23.91 -8.47 -9.26
N THR A 401 22.90 -9.32 -9.47
CA THR A 401 23.06 -10.59 -10.21
C THR A 401 23.48 -10.35 -11.66
N ILE A 402 22.87 -9.38 -12.33
CA ILE A 402 23.24 -8.98 -13.70
C ILE A 402 24.65 -8.39 -13.71
N ALA A 403 24.99 -7.57 -12.70
CA ALA A 403 26.30 -6.95 -12.60
C ALA A 403 27.44 -7.98 -12.45
N VAL A 404 27.21 -9.14 -11.79
CA VAL A 404 28.24 -10.20 -11.61
C VAL A 404 28.91 -10.57 -12.93
N GLY A 405 28.14 -10.79 -14.00
CA GLY A 405 28.67 -11.16 -15.31
C GLY A 405 29.55 -10.07 -15.93
N ARG A 406 29.17 -8.80 -15.78
CA ARG A 406 29.91 -7.66 -16.33
C ARG A 406 31.15 -7.29 -15.50
N VAL A 407 31.05 -7.41 -14.18
CA VAL A 407 32.16 -7.14 -13.25
C VAL A 407 33.37 -8.03 -13.53
N VAL A 408 33.13 -9.27 -13.92
CA VAL A 408 34.19 -10.23 -14.25
C VAL A 408 34.91 -9.84 -15.55
N ASP A 409 34.20 -9.32 -16.52
CA ASP A 409 34.70 -9.04 -17.86
C ASP A 409 35.91 -8.05 -17.85
N ASP A 410 35.76 -6.93 -17.14
CA ASP A 410 36.83 -5.93 -16.98
C ASP A 410 38.10 -6.55 -16.39
N SER A 411 37.96 -7.43 -15.40
CA SER A 411 39.05 -8.09 -14.71
C SER A 411 39.74 -9.14 -15.58
N ILE A 412 38.98 -9.88 -16.41
CA ILE A 412 39.51 -10.87 -17.35
C ILE A 412 40.38 -10.20 -18.40
N VAL A 413 39.87 -9.11 -19.02
CA VAL A 413 40.61 -8.40 -20.07
C VAL A 413 41.93 -7.84 -19.57
N VAL A 414 41.92 -7.20 -18.40
CA VAL A 414 43.16 -6.68 -17.79
C VAL A 414 44.14 -7.80 -17.45
N LEU A 415 43.64 -8.87 -16.83
CA LEU A 415 44.49 -9.99 -16.37
C LEU A 415 45.06 -10.78 -17.55
N GLU A 416 44.27 -11.01 -18.58
CA GLU A 416 44.72 -11.71 -19.79
C GLU A 416 45.84 -10.93 -20.49
N ASN A 417 45.72 -9.59 -20.61
CA ASN A 417 46.77 -8.78 -21.21
C ASN A 417 48.03 -8.75 -20.36
N ILE A 418 47.93 -8.69 -19.03
CA ILE A 418 49.08 -8.82 -18.12
C ILE A 418 49.78 -10.18 -18.31
N LYS A 419 49.02 -11.28 -18.36
CA LYS A 419 49.50 -12.63 -18.56
C LYS A 419 50.20 -12.77 -19.90
N ARG A 420 49.69 -12.18 -20.96
CA ARG A 420 50.29 -12.15 -22.30
C ARG A 420 51.69 -11.50 -22.28
N HIS A 421 51.82 -10.31 -21.64
CA HIS A 421 53.10 -9.62 -21.50
C HIS A 421 54.08 -10.40 -20.63
N LEU A 422 53.62 -11.08 -19.56
CA LEU A 422 54.46 -11.99 -18.79
C LEU A 422 54.96 -13.18 -19.64
N GLY A 423 54.09 -13.72 -20.51
CA GLY A 423 54.44 -14.79 -21.46
C GLY A 423 55.48 -14.33 -22.49
N TYR A 424 55.58 -13.07 -22.80
CA TYR A 424 56.60 -12.53 -23.67
C TYR A 424 57.98 -12.33 -22.98
N GLY A 425 58.11 -12.70 -21.71
CA GLY A 425 59.37 -12.61 -20.98
C GLY A 425 59.70 -11.22 -20.41
N THR A 426 58.75 -10.28 -20.43
CA THR A 426 58.95 -8.94 -19.84
C THR A 426 59.04 -9.01 -18.33
N ALA A 427 59.81 -8.10 -17.69
CA ALA A 427 59.92 -7.99 -16.26
C ALA A 427 58.56 -7.80 -15.60
N ARG A 428 58.31 -8.47 -14.47
CA ARG A 428 56.97 -8.52 -13.80
C ARG A 428 56.31 -7.13 -13.64
N ALA A 429 57.09 -6.15 -13.14
CA ALA A 429 56.54 -4.80 -12.93
C ALA A 429 56.19 -4.08 -14.26
N GLU A 430 56.96 -4.29 -15.29
CA GLU A 430 56.79 -3.72 -16.60
C GLU A 430 55.63 -4.38 -17.38
N ALA A 431 55.55 -5.73 -17.30
CA ALA A 431 54.47 -6.50 -17.86
C ALA A 431 53.11 -6.05 -17.30
N VAL A 432 53.02 -5.81 -15.98
CA VAL A 432 51.81 -5.33 -15.35
C VAL A 432 51.46 -3.89 -15.80
N ARG A 433 52.45 -2.97 -15.82
CA ARG A 433 52.23 -1.59 -16.23
C ARG A 433 51.78 -1.48 -17.70
N THR A 434 52.51 -2.16 -18.61
CA THR A 434 52.25 -2.14 -20.04
C THR A 434 50.90 -2.83 -20.33
N GLY A 435 50.67 -4.01 -19.72
CA GLY A 435 49.45 -4.75 -19.92
C GLY A 435 48.20 -3.97 -19.51
N VAL A 436 48.25 -3.25 -18.38
CA VAL A 436 47.12 -2.39 -17.98
C VAL A 436 46.98 -1.17 -18.89
N ARG A 437 48.11 -0.50 -19.22
CA ARG A 437 48.07 0.73 -20.03
C ARG A 437 47.47 0.52 -21.41
N GLU A 438 47.71 -0.63 -22.03
CA GLU A 438 47.15 -0.94 -23.36
C GLU A 438 45.62 -1.11 -23.34
N VAL A 439 45.07 -1.72 -22.31
CA VAL A 439 43.64 -2.04 -22.25
C VAL A 439 42.82 -1.06 -21.42
N ALA A 440 43.46 -0.24 -20.58
CA ALA A 440 42.75 0.69 -19.69
C ALA A 440 41.80 1.64 -20.44
N GLY A 441 42.18 2.15 -21.61
CA GLY A 441 41.30 3.00 -22.42
C GLY A 441 40.06 2.26 -22.92
N ALA A 442 40.26 1.05 -23.44
CA ALA A 442 39.17 0.25 -23.99
C ALA A 442 38.20 -0.22 -22.89
N VAL A 443 38.75 -0.70 -21.76
CA VAL A 443 37.94 -1.14 -20.60
C VAL A 443 37.16 0.04 -20.04
N THR A 444 37.79 1.20 -19.84
CA THR A 444 37.09 2.41 -19.35
C THR A 444 35.98 2.83 -20.29
N SER A 445 36.26 2.90 -21.59
CA SER A 445 35.24 3.29 -22.60
C SER A 445 34.07 2.29 -22.60
N SER A 446 34.35 0.97 -22.61
CA SER A 446 33.31 -0.07 -22.60
C SER A 446 32.44 0.01 -21.36
N THR A 447 33.04 0.15 -20.18
CA THR A 447 32.32 0.23 -18.90
C THR A 447 31.47 1.52 -18.84
N LEU A 448 32.03 2.67 -19.23
CA LEU A 448 31.29 3.93 -19.25
C LEU A 448 30.13 3.91 -20.27
N THR A 449 30.33 3.29 -21.44
CA THR A 449 29.25 3.10 -22.42
C THR A 449 28.12 2.26 -21.83
N THR A 450 28.45 1.19 -21.10
CA THR A 450 27.44 0.36 -20.46
C THR A 450 26.73 1.12 -19.33
N VAL A 451 27.45 1.87 -18.51
CA VAL A 451 26.85 2.73 -17.47
C VAL A 451 25.93 3.78 -18.10
N ALA A 452 26.34 4.36 -19.23
CA ALA A 452 25.55 5.37 -19.96
C ALA A 452 24.18 4.84 -20.44
N VAL A 453 24.03 3.53 -20.65
CA VAL A 453 22.72 2.91 -20.96
C VAL A 453 21.74 3.04 -19.81
N PHE A 454 22.21 2.99 -18.55
CA PHE A 454 21.36 3.07 -17.37
C PHE A 454 21.02 4.51 -16.95
N VAL A 455 21.76 5.51 -17.43
CA VAL A 455 21.51 6.94 -17.09
C VAL A 455 20.13 7.42 -17.55
N PRO A 456 19.67 7.15 -18.79
CA PRO A 456 18.32 7.55 -19.21
C PRO A 456 17.22 6.88 -18.39
N ILE A 457 17.43 5.65 -17.92
CA ILE A 457 16.47 4.93 -17.07
C ILE A 457 16.37 5.60 -15.69
N MET A 458 17.48 6.10 -15.15
CA MET A 458 17.49 6.87 -13.90
C MET A 458 16.78 8.23 -14.02
N ALA A 459 16.59 8.73 -15.23
CA ALA A 459 15.91 9.99 -15.51
C ALA A 459 14.41 9.81 -15.79
N VAL A 460 13.90 8.59 -15.80
CA VAL A 460 12.47 8.29 -15.90
C VAL A 460 11.79 8.78 -14.63
N SER A 461 10.67 9.48 -14.79
CA SER A 461 9.83 9.94 -13.69
C SER A 461 8.66 8.98 -13.44
N GLY A 462 7.88 9.22 -12.42
CA GLY A 462 6.71 8.38 -12.10
C GLY A 462 7.07 7.12 -11.29
N LEU A 463 6.09 6.25 -11.12
CA LEU A 463 6.22 4.99 -10.39
C LEU A 463 7.36 4.12 -10.93
N VAL A 464 7.50 4.10 -12.26
CA VAL A 464 8.58 3.36 -12.93
C VAL A 464 9.96 3.92 -12.59
N GLY A 465 10.07 5.24 -12.51
CA GLY A 465 11.30 5.91 -12.08
C GLY A 465 11.69 5.48 -10.67
N GLU A 466 10.74 5.48 -9.72
CA GLU A 466 10.97 5.05 -8.33
C GLU A 466 11.42 3.58 -8.25
N LEU A 467 10.85 2.69 -9.07
CA LEU A 467 11.23 1.28 -9.11
C LEU A 467 12.60 1.05 -9.77
N PHE A 468 12.87 1.69 -10.91
CA PHE A 468 14.05 1.39 -11.72
C PHE A 468 15.27 2.28 -11.42
N THR A 469 15.12 3.38 -10.71
CA THR A 469 16.25 4.21 -10.28
C THR A 469 17.19 3.45 -9.33
N PRO A 470 16.72 2.76 -8.25
CA PRO A 470 17.57 1.93 -7.41
C PRO A 470 18.26 0.81 -8.18
N PHE A 471 17.54 0.15 -9.10
CA PHE A 471 18.08 -0.88 -9.97
C PHE A 471 19.24 -0.33 -10.83
N SER A 472 18.99 0.76 -11.56
CA SER A 472 19.95 1.37 -12.49
C SER A 472 21.17 1.91 -11.76
N LEU A 473 20.97 2.54 -10.60
CA LEU A 473 22.04 3.02 -9.73
C LEU A 473 22.90 1.87 -9.24
N THR A 474 22.29 0.77 -8.81
CA THR A 474 22.99 -0.43 -8.33
C THR A 474 23.90 -1.01 -9.40
N VAL A 475 23.40 -1.17 -10.64
CA VAL A 475 24.20 -1.67 -11.77
C VAL A 475 25.34 -0.71 -12.07
N ALA A 476 25.04 0.60 -12.19
CA ALA A 476 26.04 1.62 -12.52
C ALA A 476 27.17 1.66 -11.48
N VAL A 477 26.85 1.63 -10.19
CA VAL A 477 27.83 1.63 -9.10
C VAL A 477 28.66 0.34 -9.10
N ALA A 478 28.03 -0.83 -9.25
CA ALA A 478 28.74 -2.11 -9.32
C ALA A 478 29.74 -2.14 -10.50
N MET A 479 29.34 -1.61 -11.65
CA MET A 479 30.22 -1.52 -12.83
C MET A 479 31.35 -0.52 -12.63
N LEU A 480 31.09 0.66 -12.08
CA LEU A 480 32.15 1.63 -11.78
C LEU A 480 33.12 1.10 -10.72
N ALA A 481 32.62 0.40 -9.71
CA ALA A 481 33.44 -0.30 -8.72
C ALA A 481 34.33 -1.35 -9.39
N SER A 482 33.76 -2.15 -10.33
CA SER A 482 34.52 -3.11 -11.13
C SER A 482 35.66 -2.47 -11.92
N LEU A 483 35.38 -1.34 -12.59
CA LEU A 483 36.40 -0.59 -13.32
C LEU A 483 37.55 -0.16 -12.40
N VAL A 484 37.22 0.38 -11.22
CA VAL A 484 38.24 0.78 -10.24
C VAL A 484 39.04 -0.44 -9.75
N VAL A 485 38.35 -1.53 -9.42
CA VAL A 485 38.95 -2.77 -8.94
C VAL A 485 39.88 -3.37 -10.01
N SER A 486 39.42 -3.44 -11.27
CA SER A 486 40.18 -4.01 -12.38
C SER A 486 41.47 -3.23 -12.71
N LEU A 487 41.42 -1.89 -12.53
CA LEU A 487 42.57 -1.01 -12.79
C LEU A 487 43.50 -0.83 -11.59
N THR A 488 43.13 -1.25 -10.38
CA THR A 488 43.86 -1.04 -9.15
C THR A 488 44.22 -2.35 -8.46
N VAL A 489 43.23 -3.15 -8.07
CA VAL A 489 43.42 -4.40 -7.29
C VAL A 489 44.01 -5.50 -8.15
N ILE A 490 43.46 -5.74 -9.31
CA ILE A 490 43.86 -6.82 -10.21
C ILE A 490 45.35 -6.69 -10.59
N PRO A 491 45.89 -5.51 -10.95
CA PRO A 491 47.33 -5.31 -11.19
C PRO A 491 48.20 -5.65 -9.97
N VAL A 492 47.77 -5.31 -8.77
CA VAL A 492 48.50 -5.62 -7.52
C VAL A 492 48.52 -7.12 -7.25
N LEU A 493 47.35 -7.77 -7.36
CA LEU A 493 47.23 -9.21 -7.16
C LEU A 493 47.98 -9.97 -8.28
N ALA A 494 47.90 -9.54 -9.53
CA ALA A 494 48.66 -10.11 -10.63
C ALA A 494 50.19 -10.03 -10.38
N TYR A 495 50.65 -8.88 -9.87
CA TYR A 495 52.04 -8.73 -9.49
C TYR A 495 52.49 -9.72 -8.41
N TRP A 496 51.68 -10.07 -7.43
CA TRP A 496 52.02 -10.99 -6.34
C TRP A 496 51.88 -12.47 -6.74
N PHE A 497 50.84 -12.83 -7.44
CA PHE A 497 50.45 -14.24 -7.66
C PHE A 497 50.88 -14.79 -9.01
N LEU A 498 51.12 -13.97 -10.05
CA LEU A 498 51.60 -14.45 -11.32
C LEU A 498 53.11 -14.55 -11.32
N THR A 499 53.60 -15.68 -11.78
CA THR A 499 55.06 -15.95 -11.90
C THR A 499 55.52 -15.74 -13.34
N PRO A 500 56.56 -14.98 -13.60
CA PRO A 500 57.18 -14.92 -14.91
C PRO A 500 57.82 -16.26 -15.25
N PRO A 501 58.02 -16.55 -16.55
CA PRO A 501 58.79 -17.75 -16.96
C PRO A 501 60.19 -17.70 -16.38
N PRO A 502 60.91 -18.84 -16.28
CA PRO A 502 62.24 -18.93 -15.68
C PRO A 502 63.23 -17.98 -16.35
N VAL A 503 64.03 -17.28 -15.49
CA VAL A 503 65.07 -16.33 -15.93
C VAL A 503 66.20 -17.09 -16.61
N GLY A 504 66.52 -16.75 -17.88
CA GLY A 504 67.65 -17.38 -18.61
C GLY A 504 67.35 -17.82 -20.03
N ALA A 505 66.10 -17.65 -20.51
CA ALA A 505 65.68 -18.00 -21.86
C ALA A 505 65.58 -16.75 -22.74
N ASP A 506 65.90 -16.91 -24.03
CA ASP A 506 65.82 -15.86 -25.04
C ASP A 506 64.41 -15.24 -25.16
N PRO A 507 64.19 -13.96 -24.83
CA PRO A 507 62.88 -13.33 -24.86
C PRO A 507 62.21 -13.38 -26.25
N GLU A 508 62.98 -13.34 -27.33
CA GLU A 508 62.45 -13.39 -28.69
C GLU A 508 61.94 -14.80 -29.05
N ARG A 509 62.54 -15.83 -28.50
CA ARG A 509 62.08 -17.20 -28.71
C ARG A 509 60.73 -17.46 -27.99
N PHE A 510 60.62 -17.03 -26.73
CA PHE A 510 59.35 -17.12 -26.00
C PHE A 510 58.24 -16.36 -26.67
N ARG A 511 58.50 -15.18 -27.14
CA ARG A 511 57.54 -14.38 -27.89
C ARG A 511 57.06 -15.10 -29.14
N ARG A 512 57.97 -15.67 -29.94
CA ARG A 512 57.63 -16.45 -31.14
C ARG A 512 56.84 -17.70 -30.82
N GLU A 513 57.20 -18.46 -29.82
CA GLU A 513 56.49 -19.66 -29.35
C GLU A 513 55.10 -19.31 -28.83
N ALA A 514 54.92 -18.19 -28.11
CA ALA A 514 53.62 -17.73 -27.63
C ALA A 514 52.73 -17.26 -28.79
N GLU A 515 53.26 -16.45 -29.74
CA GLU A 515 52.54 -16.00 -30.93
C GLU A 515 52.13 -17.16 -31.84
N GLU A 516 52.96 -18.19 -32.00
CA GLU A 516 52.64 -19.44 -32.72
C GLU A 516 51.57 -20.26 -32.02
N ALA A 517 51.61 -20.38 -30.71
CA ALA A 517 50.60 -21.07 -29.91
C ALA A 517 49.23 -20.37 -30.00
N GLU A 518 49.20 -19.04 -29.95
CA GLU A 518 48.00 -18.25 -30.14
C GLU A 518 47.41 -18.46 -31.58
N ARG A 519 48.22 -18.31 -32.62
CA ARG A 519 47.79 -18.47 -34.04
C ARG A 519 47.28 -19.88 -34.35
N ASN A 520 47.84 -20.91 -33.68
CA ASN A 520 47.48 -22.31 -33.92
C ASN A 520 46.31 -22.81 -33.06
N GLY A 521 45.76 -21.97 -32.17
CA GLY A 521 44.60 -22.30 -31.32
C GLY A 521 43.37 -22.65 -32.19
N TRP A 522 42.67 -23.77 -31.86
CA TRP A 522 41.50 -24.21 -32.62
C TRP A 522 40.38 -23.15 -32.63
N LEU A 523 40.19 -22.41 -31.51
CA LEU A 523 39.20 -21.35 -31.35
C LEU A 523 39.54 -20.18 -32.27
N GLN A 524 40.80 -19.76 -32.32
CA GLN A 524 41.27 -18.64 -33.15
C GLN A 524 41.15 -18.96 -34.65
N ARG A 525 41.46 -20.15 -35.07
CA ARG A 525 41.26 -20.58 -36.45
C ARG A 525 39.81 -20.56 -36.88
N ARG A 526 38.89 -21.04 -35.98
CA ARG A 526 37.47 -20.98 -36.26
C ARG A 526 36.96 -19.52 -36.29
N TYR A 527 37.40 -18.72 -35.33
CA TYR A 527 37.02 -17.30 -35.25
C TYR A 527 37.46 -16.51 -36.49
N VAL A 528 38.73 -16.65 -36.89
CA VAL A 528 39.28 -15.97 -38.07
C VAL A 528 38.53 -16.39 -39.32
N THR A 529 38.15 -17.63 -39.49
CA THR A 529 37.36 -18.12 -40.59
C THR A 529 35.97 -17.48 -40.64
N VAL A 530 35.30 -17.42 -39.51
CA VAL A 530 33.98 -16.77 -39.37
C VAL A 530 34.10 -15.27 -39.66
N LEU A 531 35.12 -14.61 -39.07
CA LEU A 531 35.38 -13.20 -39.25
C LEU A 531 35.59 -12.86 -40.75
N HIS A 532 36.44 -13.62 -41.44
CA HIS A 532 36.67 -13.39 -42.88
C HIS A 532 35.39 -13.59 -43.72
N ARG A 533 34.57 -14.59 -43.38
CA ARG A 533 33.27 -14.79 -44.05
C ARG A 533 32.30 -13.62 -43.76
N SER A 534 32.25 -13.17 -42.53
CA SER A 534 31.41 -12.03 -42.12
C SER A 534 31.81 -10.74 -42.86
N LEU A 535 33.10 -10.46 -42.89
CA LEU A 535 33.64 -9.28 -43.61
C LEU A 535 33.41 -9.37 -45.13
N ALA A 536 33.58 -10.55 -45.72
CA ALA A 536 33.31 -10.77 -47.14
C ALA A 536 31.81 -10.62 -47.47
N HIS A 537 30.90 -10.93 -46.54
CA HIS A 537 29.47 -10.89 -46.77
C HIS A 537 28.76 -9.87 -45.86
N ARG A 538 29.37 -8.68 -45.67
CA ARG A 538 28.89 -7.66 -44.72
C ARG A 538 27.39 -7.31 -44.86
N ARG A 539 26.85 -7.31 -46.09
CA ARG A 539 25.40 -7.08 -46.32
C ARG A 539 24.51 -8.19 -45.73
N ARG A 540 24.95 -9.45 -45.86
CA ARG A 540 24.20 -10.58 -45.30
C ARG A 540 24.18 -10.57 -43.75
N VAL A 541 25.31 -10.19 -43.16
CA VAL A 541 25.42 -10.04 -41.70
C VAL A 541 24.54 -8.90 -41.19
N LEU A 542 24.52 -7.76 -41.94
CA LEU A 542 23.62 -6.64 -41.60
C LEU A 542 22.14 -7.06 -41.70
N VAL A 543 21.77 -7.70 -42.81
CA VAL A 543 20.37 -8.21 -42.99
C VAL A 543 20.02 -9.18 -41.91
N PHE A 544 20.91 -10.13 -41.58
CA PHE A 544 20.68 -11.06 -40.45
C PHE A 544 20.47 -10.34 -39.12
N GLY A 545 21.29 -9.31 -38.82
CA GLY A 545 21.13 -8.50 -37.60
C GLY A 545 19.79 -7.76 -37.58
N VAL A 546 19.40 -7.13 -38.69
CA VAL A 546 18.10 -6.45 -38.80
C VAL A 546 16.93 -7.43 -38.67
N VAL A 547 17.00 -8.59 -39.34
CA VAL A 547 15.93 -9.63 -39.22
C VAL A 547 15.84 -10.14 -37.79
N THR A 548 16.97 -10.38 -37.12
CA THR A 548 16.98 -10.82 -35.71
C THR A 548 16.36 -9.76 -34.82
N LEU A 549 16.70 -8.49 -35.02
CA LEU A 549 16.11 -7.37 -34.27
C LEU A 549 14.59 -7.29 -34.47
N LEU A 550 14.14 -7.33 -35.73
CA LEU A 550 12.69 -7.29 -36.04
C LEU A 550 11.96 -8.52 -35.49
N ALA A 551 12.57 -9.70 -35.56
CA ALA A 551 12.01 -10.91 -34.95
C ALA A 551 11.94 -10.79 -33.42
N SER A 552 12.96 -10.23 -32.77
CA SER A 552 12.95 -9.99 -31.31
C SER A 552 11.86 -9.01 -30.89
N VAL A 553 11.70 -7.90 -31.63
CA VAL A 553 10.62 -6.92 -31.38
C VAL A 553 9.25 -7.57 -31.63
N GLY A 554 9.08 -8.38 -32.68
CA GLY A 554 7.83 -9.10 -32.92
C GLY A 554 7.51 -10.12 -31.84
N LEU A 555 8.52 -10.83 -31.30
CA LEU A 555 8.35 -11.78 -30.20
C LEU A 555 8.03 -11.09 -28.88
N ALA A 556 8.48 -9.85 -28.68
CA ALA A 556 8.15 -9.08 -27.47
C ALA A 556 6.65 -8.85 -27.33
N GLY A 557 5.91 -8.71 -28.44
CA GLY A 557 4.44 -8.59 -28.43
C GLY A 557 3.69 -9.86 -28.02
N LEU A 558 4.37 -11.01 -27.87
CA LEU A 558 3.80 -12.26 -27.39
C LEU A 558 4.01 -12.47 -25.88
N LEU A 559 4.73 -11.57 -25.22
CA LEU A 559 4.95 -11.63 -23.78
C LEU A 559 3.69 -11.15 -23.06
N LYS A 560 3.27 -11.93 -22.07
CA LYS A 560 2.22 -11.48 -21.14
C LYS A 560 2.75 -10.35 -20.30
N THR A 561 1.98 -9.27 -20.17
CA THR A 561 2.35 -8.12 -19.37
C THR A 561 1.44 -8.04 -18.14
N THR A 562 2.05 -8.12 -16.97
CA THR A 562 1.43 -7.82 -15.68
C THR A 562 2.25 -6.72 -15.02
N PHE A 563 1.60 -5.79 -14.34
CA PHE A 563 2.29 -4.66 -13.70
C PHE A 563 3.02 -5.12 -12.44
N ILE A 564 2.33 -5.87 -11.59
CA ILE A 564 2.90 -6.54 -10.42
C ILE A 564 2.66 -8.02 -10.64
N GLY A 565 3.73 -8.82 -10.67
CA GLY A 565 3.63 -10.26 -10.86
C GLY A 565 2.93 -10.94 -9.68
N ASP A 566 2.33 -12.08 -9.94
CA ASP A 566 1.84 -13.01 -8.91
C ASP A 566 3.09 -13.59 -8.20
N GLU A 567 3.67 -12.84 -7.27
CA GLU A 567 4.72 -13.37 -6.42
C GLU A 567 4.04 -14.30 -5.41
N GLY A 568 4.18 -15.61 -5.67
CA GLY A 568 3.59 -16.69 -4.89
C GLY A 568 3.92 -16.55 -3.40
N GLY A 569 3.08 -15.80 -2.70
CA GLY A 569 3.03 -15.83 -1.25
C GLY A 569 2.17 -16.99 -0.80
N ASP A 570 2.45 -17.52 0.38
CA ASP A 570 1.68 -18.61 1.01
C ASP A 570 0.28 -18.15 1.44
N THR A 571 -0.21 -17.01 0.93
CA THR A 571 -1.51 -16.44 1.28
C THR A 571 -2.31 -16.04 0.04
N LEU A 572 -3.63 -16.34 0.08
CA LEU A 572 -4.60 -15.87 -0.90
C LEU A 572 -5.61 -14.95 -0.22
N THR A 573 -6.14 -13.98 -0.97
CA THR A 573 -7.22 -13.12 -0.52
C THR A 573 -8.48 -13.45 -1.32
N VAL A 574 -9.59 -13.74 -0.62
CA VAL A 574 -10.91 -13.86 -1.22
C VAL A 574 -11.72 -12.65 -0.79
N THR A 575 -12.16 -11.84 -1.76
CA THR A 575 -13.06 -10.71 -1.50
C THR A 575 -14.46 -11.08 -1.93
N GLN A 576 -15.40 -10.95 -1.02
CA GLN A 576 -16.83 -11.16 -1.23
C GLN A 576 -17.55 -9.83 -1.14
N ARG A 577 -18.32 -9.47 -2.16
CA ARG A 577 -19.14 -8.26 -2.18
C ARG A 577 -20.59 -8.61 -2.44
N LEU A 578 -21.48 -8.24 -1.53
CA LEU A 578 -22.91 -8.41 -1.68
C LEU A 578 -23.53 -7.21 -2.40
N ALA A 579 -24.83 -7.31 -2.67
CA ALA A 579 -25.56 -6.20 -3.24
C ALA A 579 -25.46 -4.96 -2.34
N PRO A 580 -25.24 -3.76 -2.90
CA PRO A 580 -25.18 -2.54 -2.14
C PRO A 580 -26.38 -2.35 -1.20
N GLY A 581 -26.13 -1.90 0.02
CA GLY A 581 -27.15 -1.77 1.05
C GLY A 581 -27.46 -3.05 1.83
N SER A 582 -26.74 -4.14 1.56
CA SER A 582 -26.82 -5.36 2.38
C SER A 582 -26.32 -5.08 3.79
N GLY A 583 -27.11 -5.47 4.78
CA GLY A 583 -26.74 -5.31 6.18
C GLY A 583 -25.69 -6.34 6.63
N LEU A 584 -24.95 -6.00 7.70
CA LEU A 584 -23.88 -6.84 8.24
C LEU A 584 -24.29 -8.31 8.51
N GLY A 585 -25.51 -8.55 8.98
CA GLY A 585 -26.01 -9.92 9.21
C GLY A 585 -26.24 -10.72 7.93
N VAL A 586 -26.60 -10.08 6.83
CA VAL A 586 -26.75 -10.72 5.53
C VAL A 586 -25.38 -11.09 4.96
N THR A 587 -24.43 -10.17 5.08
CA THR A 587 -23.04 -10.41 4.67
C THR A 587 -22.41 -11.51 5.50
N ASP A 588 -22.66 -11.52 6.80
CA ASP A 588 -22.19 -12.56 7.72
C ASP A 588 -22.72 -13.96 7.35
N ALA A 589 -24.02 -14.08 7.08
CA ALA A 589 -24.61 -15.34 6.64
C ALA A 589 -24.07 -15.82 5.28
N ALA A 590 -23.75 -14.90 4.39
CA ALA A 590 -23.12 -15.22 3.11
C ALA A 590 -21.65 -15.62 3.28
N ALA A 591 -20.92 -14.94 4.16
CA ALA A 591 -19.53 -15.24 4.48
C ALA A 591 -19.35 -16.63 5.08
N GLN A 592 -20.26 -17.04 5.98
CA GLN A 592 -20.24 -18.40 6.55
C GLN A 592 -20.32 -19.51 5.52
N ARG A 593 -20.95 -19.25 4.37
CA ARG A 593 -20.99 -20.25 3.26
C ARG A 593 -19.65 -20.34 2.55
N VAL A 594 -18.91 -19.24 2.44
CA VAL A 594 -17.55 -19.23 1.91
C VAL A 594 -16.61 -19.93 2.89
N GLU A 595 -16.74 -19.66 4.19
CA GLU A 595 -15.95 -20.34 5.24
C GLU A 595 -16.12 -21.87 5.20
N GLN A 596 -17.33 -22.37 4.92
CA GLN A 596 -17.56 -23.82 4.77
C GLN A 596 -16.78 -24.43 3.62
N VAL A 597 -16.58 -23.70 2.54
CA VAL A 597 -15.74 -24.17 1.40
C VAL A 597 -14.28 -24.15 1.81
N LEU A 598 -13.81 -23.04 2.42
CA LEU A 598 -12.43 -22.91 2.85
C LEU A 598 -12.01 -23.98 3.86
N SER A 599 -12.85 -24.23 4.86
CA SER A 599 -12.59 -25.25 5.90
C SER A 599 -12.58 -26.69 5.37
N GLY A 600 -13.13 -26.93 4.18
CA GLY A 600 -13.17 -28.27 3.53
C GLY A 600 -11.98 -28.56 2.61
N LEU A 601 -11.03 -27.64 2.46
CA LEU A 601 -9.89 -27.77 1.54
C LEU A 601 -8.61 -28.09 2.33
N ALA A 602 -7.91 -29.13 1.90
CA ALA A 602 -6.65 -29.56 2.52
C ALA A 602 -5.48 -28.60 2.22
N GLU A 603 -5.60 -27.81 1.18
CA GLU A 603 -4.65 -26.80 0.73
C GLU A 603 -4.68 -25.53 1.62
N VAL A 604 -5.73 -25.37 2.45
CA VAL A 604 -5.92 -24.25 3.35
C VAL A 604 -5.47 -24.65 4.76
N GLU A 605 -4.46 -23.96 5.29
CA GLU A 605 -3.99 -24.18 6.66
C GLU A 605 -4.89 -23.44 7.67
N SER A 606 -5.20 -22.18 7.40
CA SER A 606 -6.09 -21.36 8.21
C SER A 606 -6.66 -20.21 7.39
N TYR A 607 -7.74 -19.62 7.85
CA TYR A 607 -8.30 -18.42 7.23
C TYR A 607 -8.84 -17.45 8.27
N GLN A 608 -8.75 -16.17 7.97
CA GLN A 608 -9.41 -15.11 8.73
C GLN A 608 -10.36 -14.34 7.81
N VAL A 609 -11.60 -14.18 8.21
CA VAL A 609 -12.58 -13.31 7.56
C VAL A 609 -12.77 -12.05 8.37
N THR A 610 -12.72 -10.90 7.68
CA THR A 610 -13.14 -9.61 8.21
C THR A 610 -14.31 -9.10 7.37
N ILE A 611 -15.46 -8.91 7.99
CA ILE A 611 -16.68 -8.40 7.37
C ILE A 611 -16.84 -6.96 7.80
N GLY A 612 -17.07 -6.07 6.86
CA GLY A 612 -17.12 -4.63 7.10
C GLY A 612 -15.73 -4.00 7.19
N SER A 613 -15.68 -2.75 7.62
CA SER A 613 -14.44 -2.00 7.73
C SER A 613 -13.71 -2.29 9.04
N ALA A 614 -12.49 -2.79 8.96
CA ALA A 614 -11.63 -2.98 10.13
C ALA A 614 -11.08 -1.64 10.71
N GLY A 615 -11.38 -0.50 10.07
CA GLY A 615 -10.79 0.79 10.42
C GLY A 615 -9.38 0.97 9.81
N GLY A 616 -8.79 2.14 10.05
CA GLY A 616 -7.47 2.47 9.54
C GLY A 616 -7.46 2.99 8.10
N PHE A 617 -6.26 3.32 7.62
CA PHE A 617 -6.00 3.92 6.32
C PHE A 617 -6.51 3.08 5.14
N GLY A 618 -6.19 1.79 5.11
CA GLY A 618 -6.59 0.89 4.02
C GLY A 618 -8.11 0.76 3.85
N ALA A 619 -8.86 0.83 4.94
CA ALA A 619 -10.30 0.76 4.92
C ALA A 619 -10.97 1.99 4.27
N ALA A 620 -10.38 3.17 4.45
CA ALA A 620 -10.88 4.42 3.84
C ALA A 620 -10.74 4.40 2.31
N PHE A 621 -9.67 3.76 1.80
CA PHE A 621 -9.40 3.64 0.37
C PHE A 621 -10.04 2.42 -0.28
N SER A 622 -10.08 1.27 0.40
CA SER A 622 -10.66 0.04 -0.16
C SER A 622 -12.18 0.12 -0.38
N GLY A 623 -12.83 1.06 0.30
CA GLY A 623 -14.28 1.23 0.22
C GLY A 623 -15.06 0.04 0.76
N ALA A 624 -14.44 -0.78 1.61
CA ALA A 624 -15.09 -1.90 2.26
C ALA A 624 -16.20 -1.40 3.18
N GLY A 625 -17.43 -1.62 2.80
CA GLY A 625 -18.63 -1.39 3.58
C GLY A 625 -19.04 -2.64 4.35
N VAL A 626 -20.14 -2.57 5.08
CA VAL A 626 -20.75 -3.71 5.78
C VAL A 626 -21.23 -4.82 4.82
N ASP A 627 -21.31 -4.53 3.54
CA ASP A 627 -21.66 -5.42 2.43
C ASP A 627 -20.45 -6.18 1.85
N THR A 628 -19.26 -5.97 2.41
CA THR A 628 -18.02 -6.57 1.93
C THR A 628 -17.41 -7.47 3.01
N ALA A 629 -16.97 -8.67 2.62
CA ALA A 629 -16.16 -9.55 3.46
C ALA A 629 -14.83 -9.85 2.75
N SER A 630 -13.74 -9.74 3.49
CA SER A 630 -12.39 -10.06 3.03
C SER A 630 -11.86 -11.26 3.82
N PHE A 631 -11.47 -12.31 3.09
CA PHE A 631 -10.86 -13.51 3.66
C PHE A 631 -9.38 -13.50 3.33
N GLN A 632 -8.55 -13.55 4.35
CA GLN A 632 -7.14 -13.87 4.22
C GLN A 632 -6.97 -15.36 4.47
N VAL A 633 -6.46 -16.07 3.48
CA VAL A 633 -6.34 -17.53 3.47
C VAL A 633 -4.86 -17.89 3.45
N ALA A 634 -4.38 -18.47 4.54
CA ALA A 634 -3.04 -19.04 4.62
C ALA A 634 -3.05 -20.44 4.00
N LEU A 635 -2.11 -20.70 3.12
CA LEU A 635 -1.99 -21.99 2.43
C LEU A 635 -1.12 -22.96 3.21
N ALA A 636 -1.41 -24.23 3.07
CA ALA A 636 -0.55 -25.27 3.61
C ALA A 636 0.86 -25.22 2.96
N PRO A 637 1.93 -25.56 3.69
CA PRO A 637 3.32 -25.38 3.21
C PRO A 637 3.65 -26.08 1.87
N ASP A 638 2.92 -27.14 1.51
CA ASP A 638 3.13 -27.89 0.28
C ASP A 638 2.10 -27.53 -0.83
N ALA A 639 1.22 -26.55 -0.60
CA ALA A 639 0.20 -26.14 -1.55
C ALA A 639 0.78 -25.26 -2.66
N ASP A 640 0.38 -25.50 -3.90
CA ASP A 640 0.68 -24.61 -5.04
C ASP A 640 -0.33 -23.46 -5.05
N PRO A 641 0.12 -22.19 -4.82
CA PRO A 641 -0.78 -21.04 -4.75
C PRO A 641 -1.62 -20.82 -6.02
N ALA A 642 -1.05 -21.07 -7.20
CA ALA A 642 -1.74 -20.89 -8.46
C ALA A 642 -2.83 -21.96 -8.67
N ALA A 643 -2.50 -23.22 -8.40
CA ALA A 643 -3.46 -24.32 -8.49
C ALA A 643 -4.57 -24.16 -7.43
N THR A 644 -4.23 -23.75 -6.21
CA THR A 644 -5.21 -23.52 -5.14
C THR A 644 -6.14 -22.35 -5.46
N ARG A 645 -5.63 -21.25 -6.02
CA ARG A 645 -6.45 -20.13 -6.49
C ARG A 645 -7.47 -20.59 -7.53
N ASP A 646 -7.03 -21.37 -8.53
CA ASP A 646 -7.91 -21.87 -9.59
C ASP A 646 -8.98 -22.81 -9.03
N LEU A 647 -8.59 -23.70 -8.11
CA LEU A 647 -9.51 -24.58 -7.38
C LEU A 647 -10.52 -23.80 -6.53
N LEU A 648 -10.07 -22.79 -5.80
CA LEU A 648 -10.94 -21.92 -5.00
C LEU A 648 -11.92 -21.18 -5.91
N THR A 649 -11.46 -20.63 -7.02
CA THR A 649 -12.30 -19.91 -7.98
C THR A 649 -13.41 -20.83 -8.51
N GLU A 650 -13.09 -22.08 -8.87
CA GLU A 650 -14.06 -23.06 -9.34
C GLU A 650 -15.08 -23.43 -8.25
N ARG A 651 -14.61 -23.72 -7.04
CA ARG A 651 -15.47 -24.12 -5.92
C ARG A 651 -16.39 -22.99 -5.46
N LEU A 652 -15.88 -21.77 -5.41
CA LEU A 652 -16.64 -20.59 -4.99
C LEU A 652 -17.66 -20.15 -6.05
N ALA A 653 -17.37 -20.32 -7.34
CA ALA A 653 -18.30 -20.04 -8.43
C ALA A 653 -19.57 -20.92 -8.40
N ALA A 654 -19.50 -22.09 -7.74
CA ALA A 654 -20.66 -22.96 -7.56
C ALA A 654 -21.64 -22.47 -6.47
N LEU A 655 -21.24 -21.50 -5.64
CA LEU A 655 -22.10 -20.96 -4.60
C LEU A 655 -23.12 -19.97 -5.19
N THR A 656 -24.35 -20.03 -4.75
CA THR A 656 -25.41 -19.10 -5.16
C THR A 656 -25.84 -18.20 -4.01
N GLY A 657 -26.15 -16.93 -4.29
CA GLY A 657 -26.61 -15.96 -3.30
C GLY A 657 -25.54 -15.55 -2.27
N VAL A 658 -24.28 -15.63 -2.66
CA VAL A 658 -23.12 -15.18 -1.86
C VAL A 658 -22.53 -13.86 -2.37
N GLY A 659 -23.19 -13.23 -3.34
CA GLY A 659 -22.65 -12.03 -3.97
C GLY A 659 -21.52 -12.33 -4.95
N ASP A 660 -20.74 -11.31 -5.27
CA ASP A 660 -19.57 -11.40 -6.14
C ASP A 660 -18.35 -11.85 -5.34
N LEU A 661 -17.67 -12.87 -5.83
CA LEU A 661 -16.47 -13.43 -5.23
C LEU A 661 -15.26 -13.24 -6.15
N THR A 662 -14.20 -12.69 -5.61
CA THR A 662 -12.92 -12.52 -6.32
C THR A 662 -11.82 -13.20 -5.51
N VAL A 663 -11.03 -14.06 -6.17
CA VAL A 663 -9.89 -14.77 -5.56
C VAL A 663 -8.60 -14.24 -6.18
N GLY A 664 -7.67 -13.79 -5.35
CA GLY A 664 -6.39 -13.28 -5.81
C GLY A 664 -5.33 -13.34 -4.72
N THR A 665 -4.11 -13.04 -5.07
CA THR A 665 -3.05 -12.66 -4.14
C THR A 665 -3.30 -11.22 -3.70
N GLY A 666 -2.92 -10.81 -2.51
CA GLY A 666 -3.30 -9.59 -1.75
C GLY A 666 -3.59 -8.27 -2.49
N GLU A 667 -3.32 -8.19 -3.80
CA GLU A 667 -3.52 -7.00 -4.64
C GLU A 667 -4.46 -7.23 -5.84
N ALA A 668 -5.33 -8.24 -5.78
CA ALA A 668 -6.25 -8.57 -6.89
C ALA A 668 -7.16 -7.40 -7.33
N ALA A 669 -7.39 -6.42 -6.46
CA ALA A 669 -8.11 -5.19 -6.81
C ALA A 669 -7.35 -4.29 -7.81
N GLN A 670 -6.04 -4.47 -7.98
CA GLN A 670 -5.21 -3.69 -8.90
C GLN A 670 -5.19 -4.26 -10.33
N SER A 671 -5.73 -5.46 -10.52
CA SER A 671 -5.78 -6.10 -11.83
C SER A 671 -6.99 -5.68 -12.68
N LEU A 672 -7.85 -4.79 -12.20
CA LEU A 672 -9.05 -4.34 -12.89
C LEU A 672 -8.72 -3.22 -13.88
N VAL A 673 -9.31 -3.28 -15.09
CA VAL A 673 -9.26 -2.18 -16.05
C VAL A 673 -10.31 -1.15 -15.64
N GLN A 674 -9.89 0.06 -15.33
CA GLN A 674 -10.78 1.17 -14.96
C GLN A 674 -10.90 2.17 -16.11
N ILE A 675 -12.12 2.55 -16.40
CA ILE A 675 -12.44 3.57 -17.40
C ILE A 675 -13.19 4.71 -16.68
N ALA A 676 -12.63 5.89 -16.70
CA ALA A 676 -13.24 7.09 -16.16
C ALA A 676 -14.02 7.81 -17.27
N LEU A 677 -15.30 8.05 -17.06
CA LEU A 677 -16.20 8.85 -17.90
C LEU A 677 -16.45 10.17 -17.17
N THR A 678 -16.00 11.27 -17.71
CA THR A 678 -16.08 12.59 -17.08
C THR A 678 -17.00 13.52 -17.87
N GLY A 679 -17.85 14.26 -17.20
CA GLY A 679 -18.75 15.24 -17.82
C GLY A 679 -19.70 15.90 -16.83
N ASP A 680 -20.15 17.13 -17.13
CA ASP A 680 -20.98 17.95 -16.24
C ASP A 680 -22.46 17.55 -16.20
N ASP A 681 -22.98 16.95 -17.29
CA ASP A 681 -24.36 16.54 -17.35
C ASP A 681 -24.58 15.10 -16.84
N PRO A 682 -25.26 14.91 -15.72
CA PRO A 682 -25.53 13.57 -15.17
C PRO A 682 -26.39 12.69 -16.11
N ALA A 683 -27.19 13.26 -16.99
CA ALA A 683 -27.99 12.51 -17.95
C ALA A 683 -27.12 11.99 -19.10
N ALA A 684 -26.22 12.85 -19.61
CA ALA A 684 -25.21 12.47 -20.62
C ALA A 684 -24.24 11.43 -20.09
N LEU A 685 -23.74 11.58 -18.85
CA LEU A 685 -22.88 10.59 -18.20
C LEU A 685 -23.56 9.22 -18.06
N ARG A 686 -24.84 9.20 -17.66
CA ARG A 686 -25.59 7.95 -17.52
C ARG A 686 -25.79 7.26 -18.87
N ALA A 687 -26.10 8.02 -19.92
CA ALA A 687 -26.23 7.49 -21.27
C ALA A 687 -24.90 6.96 -21.80
N ALA A 688 -23.80 7.71 -21.60
CA ALA A 688 -22.45 7.29 -21.96
C ALA A 688 -22.04 6.00 -21.24
N THR A 689 -22.33 5.90 -19.95
CA THR A 689 -22.04 4.69 -19.16
C THR A 689 -22.72 3.45 -19.73
N GLY A 690 -24.01 3.57 -20.08
CA GLY A 690 -24.74 2.47 -20.72
C GLY A 690 -24.09 2.04 -22.04
N THR A 691 -23.76 3.01 -22.91
CA THR A 691 -23.11 2.75 -24.20
C THR A 691 -21.73 2.07 -24.03
N VAL A 692 -20.92 2.53 -23.06
CA VAL A 692 -19.61 1.95 -22.79
C VAL A 692 -19.73 0.53 -22.21
N VAL A 693 -20.62 0.31 -21.25
CA VAL A 693 -20.85 -1.03 -20.68
C VAL A 693 -21.31 -2.01 -21.76
N ASP A 694 -22.24 -1.60 -22.64
CA ASP A 694 -22.72 -2.45 -23.73
C ASP A 694 -21.60 -2.76 -24.75
N ALA A 695 -20.75 -1.78 -25.07
CA ALA A 695 -19.61 -1.98 -25.98
C ALA A 695 -18.57 -2.95 -25.41
N LEU A 696 -18.35 -2.92 -24.11
CA LEU A 696 -17.34 -3.75 -23.44
C LEU A 696 -17.84 -5.14 -23.06
N ALA A 697 -19.14 -5.32 -22.80
CA ALA A 697 -19.74 -6.57 -22.35
C ALA A 697 -19.56 -7.74 -23.35
N GLY A 698 -19.33 -7.43 -24.64
CA GLY A 698 -19.12 -8.43 -25.70
C GLY A 698 -17.66 -8.83 -25.94
N LEU A 699 -16.71 -8.25 -25.23
CA LEU A 699 -15.28 -8.49 -25.48
C LEU A 699 -14.80 -9.82 -24.84
N PRO A 700 -14.20 -10.74 -25.61
CA PRO A 700 -13.67 -12.00 -25.06
C PRO A 700 -12.53 -11.82 -24.05
N ALA A 701 -11.87 -10.66 -24.09
CA ALA A 701 -10.80 -10.30 -23.16
C ALA A 701 -11.28 -9.92 -21.76
N LEU A 702 -12.60 -9.74 -21.59
CA LEU A 702 -13.23 -9.32 -20.34
C LEU A 702 -14.22 -10.37 -19.84
N ARG A 703 -14.25 -10.57 -18.53
CA ARG A 703 -15.17 -11.50 -17.88
C ARG A 703 -16.42 -10.78 -17.33
N LYS A 704 -16.23 -9.61 -16.77
CA LYS A 704 -17.30 -8.82 -16.14
C LYS A 704 -17.04 -7.33 -16.34
N VAL A 705 -18.11 -6.59 -16.65
CA VAL A 705 -18.06 -5.12 -16.74
C VAL A 705 -19.13 -4.57 -15.82
N THR A 706 -18.74 -3.66 -14.94
CA THR A 706 -19.63 -3.00 -13.97
C THR A 706 -19.38 -1.50 -13.96
N SER A 707 -20.32 -0.72 -13.44
CA SER A 707 -20.15 0.72 -13.24
C SER A 707 -20.61 1.11 -11.84
N ASP A 708 -20.03 2.15 -11.28
CA ASP A 708 -20.44 2.71 -10.00
C ASP A 708 -21.86 3.28 -10.02
N LEU A 709 -22.38 3.67 -11.17
CA LEU A 709 -23.79 4.05 -11.35
C LEU A 709 -24.77 2.86 -11.26
N ALA A 710 -24.33 1.65 -11.58
CA ALA A 710 -25.16 0.45 -11.47
C ALA A 710 -25.27 -0.02 -10.02
N GLU A 711 -24.37 0.41 -9.15
CA GLU A 711 -24.39 0.12 -7.71
C GLU A 711 -25.34 1.10 -7.00
N ALA A 712 -26.64 0.84 -7.07
CA ALA A 712 -27.67 1.60 -6.37
C ALA A 712 -28.12 0.86 -5.11
N ALA A 713 -28.35 1.61 -4.03
CA ALA A 713 -28.93 1.10 -2.80
C ALA A 713 -30.24 1.80 -2.48
N PRO A 714 -31.21 1.11 -1.87
CA PRO A 714 -32.45 1.72 -1.44
C PRO A 714 -32.19 2.79 -0.37
N GLN A 715 -32.69 4.00 -0.62
CA GLN A 715 -32.58 5.17 0.26
C GLN A 715 -33.97 5.72 0.59
N ILE A 716 -34.21 6.02 1.84
CA ILE A 716 -35.42 6.72 2.26
C ILE A 716 -35.18 8.22 2.12
N THR A 717 -35.99 8.89 1.27
CA THR A 717 -35.97 10.33 1.08
C THR A 717 -37.17 10.96 1.78
N VAL A 718 -36.92 11.93 2.64
CA VAL A 718 -37.95 12.68 3.36
C VAL A 718 -37.97 14.12 2.81
N THR A 719 -39.05 14.49 2.13
CA THR A 719 -39.22 15.83 1.57
C THR A 719 -40.34 16.55 2.29
N ALA A 720 -40.00 17.67 2.96
CA ALA A 720 -41.04 18.46 3.66
C ALA A 720 -42.08 19.04 2.69
N ASP A 721 -43.35 19.02 3.11
CA ASP A 721 -44.38 19.83 2.47
C ASP A 721 -44.37 21.23 3.14
N PRO A 722 -43.93 22.28 2.46
CA PRO A 722 -43.74 23.59 3.10
C PRO A 722 -45.02 24.17 3.72
N ALA A 723 -46.19 23.86 3.11
CA ALA A 723 -47.47 24.36 3.57
C ALA A 723 -47.97 23.62 4.83
N ARG A 724 -47.73 22.30 4.91
CA ARG A 724 -48.12 21.48 6.05
C ARG A 724 -47.09 21.60 7.19
N ALA A 725 -45.80 21.50 6.88
CA ALA A 725 -44.74 21.63 7.86
C ALA A 725 -44.70 23.00 8.54
N GLY A 726 -44.91 24.06 7.78
CA GLY A 726 -44.95 25.43 8.30
C GLY A 726 -46.03 25.69 9.36
N ARG A 727 -47.18 24.95 9.32
CA ARG A 727 -48.21 25.05 10.34
C ARG A 727 -47.75 24.58 11.72
N TYR A 728 -46.77 23.68 11.75
CA TYR A 728 -46.15 23.12 12.96
C TYR A 728 -44.83 23.77 13.31
N GLY A 729 -44.42 24.82 12.60
CA GLY A 729 -43.15 25.52 12.80
C GLY A 729 -41.94 24.67 12.38
N LEU A 730 -42.13 23.68 11.48
CA LEU A 730 -41.07 22.82 10.95
C LEU A 730 -40.52 23.44 9.66
N THR A 731 -39.24 23.68 9.64
CA THR A 731 -38.45 23.97 8.44
C THR A 731 -37.71 22.68 8.02
N ASP A 732 -37.18 22.62 6.80
CA ASP A 732 -36.41 21.48 6.32
C ASP A 732 -35.24 21.16 7.30
N ALA A 733 -34.55 22.17 7.80
CA ALA A 733 -33.46 21.99 8.75
C ALA A 733 -33.93 21.39 10.10
N VAL A 734 -35.07 21.88 10.64
CA VAL A 734 -35.64 21.34 11.88
C VAL A 734 -36.14 19.92 11.66
N LEU A 735 -36.74 19.65 10.49
CA LEU A 735 -37.24 18.34 10.14
C LEU A 735 -36.07 17.33 10.03
N ALA A 736 -35.00 17.70 9.34
CA ALA A 736 -33.81 16.87 9.21
C ALA A 736 -33.18 16.54 10.59
N GLU A 737 -33.10 17.54 11.49
CA GLU A 737 -32.58 17.34 12.83
C GLU A 737 -33.49 16.42 13.68
N VAL A 738 -34.80 16.59 13.62
CA VAL A 738 -35.75 15.77 14.37
C VAL A 738 -35.79 14.32 13.87
N VAL A 739 -35.82 14.13 12.55
CA VAL A 739 -35.81 12.80 11.93
C VAL A 739 -34.46 12.13 12.18
N GLY A 740 -33.34 12.84 12.01
CA GLY A 740 -32.01 12.32 12.27
C GLY A 740 -31.84 11.84 13.71
N ARG A 741 -32.33 12.60 14.70
CA ARG A 741 -32.32 12.17 16.10
C ARG A 741 -33.17 10.91 16.34
N ALA A 742 -34.29 10.79 15.66
CA ALA A 742 -35.18 9.64 15.83
C ALA A 742 -34.60 8.35 15.22
N VAL A 743 -33.75 8.47 14.18
CA VAL A 743 -33.20 7.31 13.47
C VAL A 743 -31.85 6.87 14.06
N GLN A 744 -30.98 7.82 14.42
CA GLN A 744 -29.59 7.48 14.79
C GLN A 744 -29.30 7.57 16.29
N GLY A 745 -30.17 8.27 17.07
CA GLY A 745 -29.76 8.74 18.39
C GLY A 745 -28.69 9.84 18.29
N ARG A 746 -28.11 10.23 19.38
CA ARG A 746 -27.06 11.26 19.42
C ARG A 746 -25.91 10.83 20.33
N THR A 747 -24.72 10.69 19.79
CA THR A 747 -23.52 10.64 20.63
C THR A 747 -23.29 12.03 21.24
N VAL A 748 -23.42 12.13 22.54
CA VAL A 748 -23.33 13.40 23.28
C VAL A 748 -21.91 13.68 23.68
N ASN A 749 -21.18 12.63 24.08
CA ASN A 749 -19.81 12.74 24.60
C ASN A 749 -19.12 11.36 24.56
N THR A 750 -17.81 11.36 24.71
CA THR A 750 -17.02 10.16 24.99
C THR A 750 -16.48 10.26 26.40
N LEU A 751 -16.81 9.30 27.25
CA LEU A 751 -16.42 9.25 28.65
C LEU A 751 -15.27 8.28 28.86
N THR A 752 -14.31 8.63 29.68
CA THR A 752 -13.31 7.70 30.19
C THR A 752 -13.74 7.29 31.61
N ILE A 753 -14.03 5.99 31.80
CA ILE A 753 -14.46 5.42 33.06
C ILE A 753 -13.46 4.32 33.43
N GLY A 754 -12.62 4.54 34.43
CA GLY A 754 -11.44 3.71 34.68
C GLY A 754 -10.47 3.83 33.49
N ASP A 755 -10.05 2.70 32.94
CA ASP A 755 -9.15 2.62 31.79
C ASP A 755 -9.90 2.43 30.44
N ALA A 756 -11.24 2.40 30.46
CA ALA A 756 -12.05 2.14 29.28
C ALA A 756 -12.75 3.41 28.77
N ARG A 757 -12.81 3.55 27.44
CA ARG A 757 -13.58 4.60 26.75
C ARG A 757 -15.00 4.10 26.50
N TYR A 758 -15.97 4.99 26.70
CA TYR A 758 -17.39 4.74 26.46
C TYR A 758 -17.98 5.92 25.69
N ASP A 759 -18.61 5.64 24.58
CA ASP A 759 -19.41 6.67 23.92
C ASP A 759 -20.73 6.81 24.67
N LEU A 760 -21.08 8.03 25.05
CA LEU A 760 -22.32 8.36 25.69
C LEU A 760 -23.37 8.69 24.62
N VAL A 761 -24.28 7.76 24.39
CA VAL A 761 -25.33 7.91 23.38
C VAL A 761 -26.66 8.20 24.05
N LEU A 762 -27.26 9.31 23.69
CA LEU A 762 -28.61 9.66 24.05
C LEU A 762 -29.57 9.08 23.03
N ASP A 763 -30.36 8.11 23.45
CA ASP A 763 -31.35 7.43 22.65
C ASP A 763 -32.59 8.34 22.47
N PRO A 764 -33.29 8.29 21.34
CA PRO A 764 -34.51 9.09 21.12
C PRO A 764 -35.66 8.72 22.08
N GLY A 765 -35.56 7.62 22.83
CA GLY A 765 -36.62 7.15 23.72
C GLY A 765 -37.80 6.48 22.99
N THR A 766 -37.62 6.21 21.72
CA THR A 766 -38.51 5.44 20.84
C THR A 766 -37.72 4.36 20.15
N ASP A 767 -38.35 3.25 19.79
CA ASP A 767 -37.69 2.21 19.00
C ASP A 767 -37.19 2.82 17.68
N VAL A 768 -35.94 2.47 17.30
CA VAL A 768 -35.38 2.90 16.01
C VAL A 768 -36.22 2.27 14.89
N PRO A 769 -36.74 3.04 13.94
CA PRO A 769 -37.54 2.50 12.87
C PRO A 769 -36.74 1.50 12.03
N THR A 770 -37.35 0.36 11.78
CA THR A 770 -36.78 -0.75 11.01
C THR A 770 -37.42 -0.92 9.62
N SER A 771 -38.46 -0.13 9.34
CA SER A 771 -39.21 -0.15 8.07
C SER A 771 -39.57 1.26 7.61
N VAL A 772 -39.84 1.39 6.30
CA VAL A 772 -40.27 2.66 5.70
C VAL A 772 -41.60 3.14 6.33
N ASP A 773 -42.50 2.20 6.66
CA ASP A 773 -43.79 2.53 7.27
C ASP A 773 -43.62 3.00 8.71
N GLU A 774 -42.65 2.49 9.44
CA GLU A 774 -42.32 3.01 10.76
C GLU A 774 -41.71 4.41 10.68
N VAL A 775 -40.88 4.70 9.66
CA VAL A 775 -40.39 6.08 9.39
C VAL A 775 -41.54 7.01 9.09
N ARG A 776 -42.51 6.62 8.24
CA ARG A 776 -43.74 7.40 7.96
C ARG A 776 -44.53 7.69 9.22
N ALA A 777 -44.59 6.71 10.13
CA ALA A 777 -45.36 6.81 11.36
C ALA A 777 -44.66 7.57 12.47
N LEU A 778 -43.40 8.00 12.30
CA LEU A 778 -42.62 8.72 13.32
C LEU A 778 -43.43 9.90 13.88
N ALA A 779 -43.54 9.93 15.21
CA ALA A 779 -44.23 11.01 15.93
C ALA A 779 -43.25 12.12 16.25
N LEU A 780 -43.38 13.25 15.57
CA LEU A 780 -42.58 14.45 15.78
C LEU A 780 -43.21 15.29 16.89
N THR A 781 -42.43 15.72 17.87
CA THR A 781 -42.88 16.66 18.87
C THR A 781 -42.48 18.07 18.46
N THR A 782 -43.47 18.91 18.23
CA THR A 782 -43.32 20.29 17.77
C THR A 782 -43.93 21.27 18.77
N PRO A 783 -43.59 22.56 18.69
CA PRO A 783 -44.23 23.58 19.54
C PRO A 783 -45.77 23.67 19.39
N ALA A 784 -46.31 23.25 18.23
CA ALA A 784 -47.73 23.24 17.95
C ALA A 784 -48.43 21.90 18.28
N GLY A 785 -47.71 20.93 18.86
CA GLY A 785 -48.24 19.63 19.25
C GLY A 785 -47.54 18.46 18.57
N ARG A 786 -48.04 17.25 18.78
CA ARG A 786 -47.50 16.01 18.16
C ARG A 786 -48.11 15.84 16.77
N VAL A 787 -47.27 15.57 15.80
CA VAL A 787 -47.66 15.34 14.41
C VAL A 787 -46.87 14.13 13.84
N ARG A 788 -47.47 13.32 13.00
CA ARG A 788 -46.78 12.23 12.32
C ARG A 788 -45.99 12.80 11.13
N LEU A 789 -44.84 12.17 10.83
CA LEU A 789 -43.97 12.58 9.72
C LEU A 789 -44.71 12.59 8.36
N ASP A 790 -45.53 11.55 8.08
CA ASP A 790 -46.31 11.45 6.86
C ASP A 790 -47.39 12.58 6.65
N GLN A 791 -47.71 13.31 7.71
CA GLN A 791 -48.65 14.45 7.67
C GLN A 791 -47.98 15.76 7.25
N VAL A 792 -46.66 15.85 7.40
CA VAL A 792 -45.86 17.09 7.17
C VAL A 792 -44.77 16.91 6.09
N ALA A 793 -44.48 15.69 5.68
CA ALA A 793 -43.49 15.36 4.69
C ALA A 793 -43.93 14.17 3.82
N THR A 794 -43.35 14.05 2.63
CA THR A 794 -43.43 12.86 1.78
C THR A 794 -42.24 11.96 2.11
N VAL A 795 -42.50 10.67 2.28
CA VAL A 795 -41.49 9.67 2.63
C VAL A 795 -41.47 8.60 1.52
N ASP A 796 -40.47 8.67 0.69
CA ASP A 796 -40.29 7.80 -0.49
C ASP A 796 -39.07 6.93 -0.36
N LEU A 797 -39.14 5.68 -0.88
CA LEU A 797 -38.03 4.80 -1.07
C LEU A 797 -37.56 4.96 -2.52
N VAL A 798 -36.30 5.38 -2.68
CA VAL A 798 -35.68 5.60 -4.00
C VAL A 798 -34.37 4.84 -4.07
N ASP A 799 -34.02 4.35 -5.25
CA ASP A 799 -32.68 3.79 -5.46
C ASP A 799 -31.70 4.95 -5.73
N ALA A 800 -30.68 5.05 -4.92
CA ALA A 800 -29.64 6.08 -5.01
C ALA A 800 -28.26 5.46 -5.19
N PRO A 801 -27.35 6.09 -5.95
CA PRO A 801 -25.97 5.61 -6.08
C PRO A 801 -25.30 5.50 -4.70
N THR A 802 -24.52 4.43 -4.50
CA THR A 802 -23.80 4.19 -3.23
C THR A 802 -22.54 5.03 -3.10
N SER A 803 -22.00 5.48 -4.22
CA SER A 803 -20.83 6.36 -4.29
C SER A 803 -20.98 7.37 -5.42
N ARG A 804 -20.28 8.49 -5.27
CA ARG A 804 -20.08 9.50 -6.31
C ARG A 804 -18.61 9.84 -6.37
N THR A 805 -18.06 9.81 -7.56
CA THR A 805 -16.65 10.09 -7.83
C THR A 805 -16.53 11.39 -8.61
N ARG A 806 -15.50 12.17 -8.29
CA ARG A 806 -15.12 13.37 -9.03
C ARG A 806 -13.62 13.30 -9.33
N VAL A 807 -13.25 13.76 -10.50
CA VAL A 807 -11.83 13.91 -10.90
C VAL A 807 -11.63 15.36 -11.31
N ASP A 808 -10.65 16.01 -10.69
CA ASP A 808 -10.31 17.42 -10.91
C ASP A 808 -11.53 18.36 -10.78
N GLY A 809 -12.43 18.02 -9.85
CA GLY A 809 -13.65 18.77 -9.59
C GLY A 809 -14.82 18.47 -10.54
N GLU A 810 -14.64 17.60 -11.53
CA GLU A 810 -15.69 17.23 -12.47
C GLU A 810 -16.36 15.89 -12.09
N PRO A 811 -17.69 15.77 -12.16
CA PRO A 811 -18.37 14.50 -11.93
C PRO A 811 -17.86 13.41 -12.87
N THR A 812 -17.52 12.27 -12.31
CA THR A 812 -16.92 11.15 -13.04
C THR A 812 -17.63 9.85 -12.69
N VAL A 813 -17.86 9.01 -13.69
CA VAL A 813 -18.36 7.65 -13.53
C VAL A 813 -17.25 6.67 -13.86
N THR A 814 -17.01 5.73 -12.97
CA THR A 814 -16.01 4.68 -13.18
C THR A 814 -16.67 3.41 -13.67
N VAL A 815 -16.30 2.98 -14.88
CA VAL A 815 -16.62 1.66 -15.41
C VAL A 815 -15.42 0.74 -15.14
N THR A 816 -15.67 -0.37 -14.48
CA THR A 816 -14.65 -1.35 -14.10
C THR A 816 -14.85 -2.63 -14.89
N ALA A 817 -13.80 -3.08 -15.56
CA ALA A 817 -13.80 -4.31 -16.35
C ALA A 817 -12.79 -5.31 -15.77
N GLU A 818 -13.24 -6.56 -15.56
CA GLU A 818 -12.41 -7.65 -15.07
C GLU A 818 -11.80 -8.40 -16.27
N PRO A 819 -10.46 -8.50 -16.39
CA PRO A 819 -9.81 -9.28 -17.44
C PRO A 819 -10.19 -10.77 -17.37
N ALA A 820 -10.39 -11.40 -18.52
CA ALA A 820 -10.67 -12.84 -18.61
C ALA A 820 -9.45 -13.71 -18.29
N GLY A 821 -8.25 -13.12 -18.26
CA GLY A 821 -6.99 -13.79 -18.00
C GLY A 821 -6.01 -12.93 -17.19
N THR A 822 -4.77 -13.37 -17.08
CA THR A 822 -3.71 -12.68 -16.33
C THR A 822 -3.02 -11.55 -17.11
N ASP A 823 -3.35 -11.36 -18.40
CA ASP A 823 -2.77 -10.32 -19.26
C ASP A 823 -3.64 -9.06 -19.22
N THR A 824 -3.36 -8.19 -18.24
CA THR A 824 -4.07 -6.93 -18.05
C THR A 824 -3.77 -5.91 -19.14
N GLY A 825 -2.57 -5.96 -19.74
CA GLY A 825 -2.19 -5.10 -20.85
C GLY A 825 -2.95 -5.38 -22.13
N ALA A 826 -3.15 -6.67 -22.45
CA ALA A 826 -3.99 -7.07 -23.59
C ALA A 826 -5.45 -6.67 -23.37
N ALA A 827 -5.97 -6.82 -22.15
CA ALA A 827 -7.32 -6.37 -21.80
C ALA A 827 -7.48 -4.85 -21.95
N GLY A 828 -6.53 -4.07 -21.46
CA GLY A 828 -6.50 -2.60 -21.61
C GLY A 828 -6.46 -2.16 -23.08
N THR A 829 -5.68 -2.85 -23.90
CA THR A 829 -5.61 -2.58 -25.35
C THR A 829 -6.96 -2.88 -26.03
N ALA A 830 -7.56 -4.02 -25.72
CA ALA A 830 -8.88 -4.39 -26.27
C ALA A 830 -9.98 -3.41 -25.87
N VAL A 831 -9.96 -2.92 -24.63
CA VAL A 831 -10.86 -1.87 -24.13
C VAL A 831 -10.69 -0.58 -24.94
N ARG A 832 -9.45 -0.13 -25.16
CA ARG A 832 -9.17 1.07 -25.94
C ARG A 832 -9.67 0.94 -27.39
N GLU A 833 -9.32 -0.14 -28.06
CA GLU A 833 -9.75 -0.38 -29.45
C GLU A 833 -11.29 -0.38 -29.58
N ALA A 834 -11.99 -0.93 -28.58
CA ALA A 834 -13.44 -0.93 -28.55
C ALA A 834 -14.00 0.49 -28.33
N LEU A 835 -13.40 1.27 -27.41
CA LEU A 835 -13.91 2.61 -27.06
C LEU A 835 -13.56 3.69 -28.10
N ASP A 836 -12.45 3.54 -28.84
CA ASP A 836 -12.07 4.46 -29.93
C ASP A 836 -13.14 4.51 -31.05
N GLY A 837 -13.98 3.47 -31.16
CA GLY A 837 -15.09 3.40 -32.12
C GLY A 837 -16.45 3.82 -31.58
N VAL A 838 -16.56 4.25 -30.34
CA VAL A 838 -17.82 4.57 -29.67
C VAL A 838 -18.11 6.07 -29.71
N ASP A 839 -19.27 6.43 -30.26
CA ASP A 839 -19.77 7.82 -30.22
C ASP A 839 -20.38 8.09 -28.83
N LEU A 840 -19.71 8.93 -28.05
CA LEU A 840 -20.19 9.37 -26.75
C LEU A 840 -21.06 10.63 -26.87
N PRO A 841 -22.00 10.85 -25.94
CA PRO A 841 -22.76 12.10 -25.87
C PRO A 841 -21.85 13.33 -25.76
N ALA A 842 -22.29 14.45 -26.35
CA ALA A 842 -21.54 15.70 -26.31
C ALA A 842 -21.24 16.13 -24.86
N GLY A 843 -19.99 16.50 -24.60
CA GLY A 843 -19.53 16.93 -23.28
C GLY A 843 -19.08 15.80 -22.36
N VAL A 844 -19.11 14.53 -22.81
CA VAL A 844 -18.55 13.39 -22.06
C VAL A 844 -17.24 12.94 -22.72
N THR A 845 -16.22 12.79 -21.91
CA THR A 845 -14.91 12.26 -22.33
C THR A 845 -14.60 10.98 -21.56
N TRP A 846 -13.79 10.12 -22.15
CA TRP A 846 -13.32 8.92 -21.48
C TRP A 846 -11.79 8.90 -21.37
N SER A 847 -11.30 8.26 -20.32
CA SER A 847 -9.87 7.99 -20.13
C SER A 847 -9.70 6.64 -19.42
N LEU A 848 -8.59 5.96 -19.72
CA LEU A 848 -8.19 4.82 -18.89
C LEU A 848 -7.69 5.36 -17.54
N GLY A 849 -8.17 4.76 -16.46
CA GLY A 849 -7.76 5.07 -15.11
C GLY A 849 -6.99 3.94 -14.45
N GLY A 850 -6.57 4.19 -13.21
CA GLY A 850 -5.90 3.19 -12.38
C GLY A 850 -4.55 2.74 -12.94
N VAL A 851 -4.13 1.55 -12.56
CA VAL A 851 -2.82 0.97 -12.89
C VAL A 851 -2.54 0.87 -14.40
N ASN A 852 -3.59 0.77 -15.22
CA ASN A 852 -3.42 0.66 -16.67
C ASN A 852 -2.95 1.99 -17.30
N ALA A 853 -3.40 3.13 -16.80
CA ALA A 853 -2.92 4.44 -17.27
C ALA A 853 -1.45 4.64 -16.88
N ASP A 854 -1.11 4.28 -15.65
CA ASP A 854 0.27 4.38 -15.15
C ASP A 854 1.21 3.42 -15.91
N GLN A 855 0.73 2.23 -16.26
CA GLN A 855 1.48 1.25 -17.06
C GLN A 855 1.78 1.77 -18.46
N GLU A 856 0.83 2.39 -19.12
CA GLU A 856 1.01 2.94 -20.47
C GLU A 856 2.04 4.07 -20.48
N GLU A 857 1.90 5.01 -19.55
CA GLU A 857 2.86 6.11 -19.40
C GLU A 857 4.25 5.55 -19.08
N ALA A 858 4.34 4.52 -18.24
CA ALA A 858 5.54 3.79 -17.92
C ALA A 858 6.24 3.20 -19.15
N PHE A 859 5.50 2.48 -19.98
CA PHE A 859 6.06 1.90 -21.22
C PHE A 859 6.49 2.97 -22.22
N ARG A 860 5.75 4.06 -22.32
CA ARG A 860 6.13 5.21 -23.16
C ARG A 860 7.46 5.82 -22.70
N GLN A 861 7.61 6.07 -21.41
CA GLN A 861 8.83 6.65 -20.83
C GLN A 861 10.02 5.69 -20.95
N LEU A 862 9.83 4.39 -20.67
CA LEU A 862 10.87 3.38 -20.87
C LEU A 862 11.29 3.26 -22.34
N GLY A 863 10.33 3.35 -23.26
CA GLY A 863 10.62 3.38 -24.70
C GLY A 863 11.49 4.56 -25.10
N LEU A 864 11.19 5.76 -24.59
CA LEU A 864 11.99 6.96 -24.80
C LEU A 864 13.38 6.85 -24.15
N ALA A 865 13.47 6.33 -22.92
CA ALA A 865 14.73 6.09 -22.23
C ALA A 865 15.61 5.09 -22.99
N MET A 866 15.02 4.02 -23.52
CA MET A 866 15.73 3.04 -24.36
C MET A 866 16.21 3.64 -25.67
N ALA A 867 15.41 4.47 -26.35
CA ALA A 867 15.83 5.19 -27.54
C ALA A 867 16.99 6.15 -27.23
N ALA A 868 16.93 6.87 -26.11
CA ALA A 868 18.02 7.73 -25.64
C ALA A 868 19.29 6.93 -25.31
N ALA A 869 19.15 5.77 -24.66
CA ALA A 869 20.27 4.88 -24.39
C ALA A 869 20.95 4.36 -25.67
N VAL A 870 20.16 3.96 -26.67
CA VAL A 870 20.70 3.55 -27.98
C VAL A 870 21.45 4.72 -28.66
N ALA A 871 20.89 5.92 -28.62
CA ALA A 871 21.54 7.11 -29.16
C ALA A 871 22.87 7.40 -28.44
N LEU A 872 22.93 7.31 -27.11
CA LEU A 872 24.14 7.48 -26.31
C LEU A 872 25.22 6.43 -26.63
N VAL A 873 24.83 5.18 -26.88
CA VAL A 873 25.79 4.12 -27.26
C VAL A 873 26.33 4.32 -28.68
N CYS A 874 25.54 4.92 -29.58
CA CYS A 874 25.95 5.19 -30.93
C CYS A 874 26.90 6.42 -31.04
N LEU A 875 26.84 7.36 -30.10
CA LEU A 875 27.76 8.49 -29.97
C LEU A 875 29.10 8.05 -29.36
#